data_63c03fcf0bf3cff801671a5bc75a34d1
#
_entry.id   63c03fcf0bf3cff801671a5bc75a34d1
#
_cell.length_a   1.000
_cell.length_b   1.000
_cell.length_c   1.000
_cell.angle_alpha   90.00
_cell.angle_beta   90.00
_cell.angle_gamma   90.00
#
_symmetry.space_group_name_H-M   'P 1'
#
loop_
_entity.id
_entity.type
_entity.pdbx_description
1 polymer ?
#
loop_
_entity_poly.entity_id
_entity_poly.type
_entity_poly.pdbx_seq_one_letter_code
_entity_poly.pdbx_strand_id
1 'polypeptide(L)'
;MTVPKRAGELDPVALEEALMARWSEEKTFDASVEARRGGTPFIFLEGPPTANGKPGIHHVVARTYKDLVCRWKAMEGHFVERKGGWDTHGLPVEIEVQKRMDLMSNEAIEEFGIAEFNEECQKSVWTYEQAWREMTERMAFWVDLDEPYVTLHNDFVESCWWALKQMFDKGLLYRGHKVLPYCPQTGTSYSSHEVALGYKEVEEPSVYVKFRLVNDDASILAWTTTPWTLPGNVGLAVGPDVTYVRVRVSEEASSWDGAGGANVGEELILAKDLMKEVLRHHIEVIEEFPGSDLVGRSYEPLFEGAVDRGESETAWTVLSADWVTTTDGTGVVHTAVMYGEDDYNLGMEVGLPAQHTVDMDGRFIVGTHPRLDSRYVKDCDEEIIEILSDDGLLYREKAYSHDYPHCWRTDHPLLYYAMDSWFVRMTAVKDRLLEFNNQVEWAPDWVGEGRFGEWLRNVKDWAISRERYWGTPLPVWRSSSGQMKCIGSISELQQEVEKARAAGIENPDCPNDVDLHRPIVDDFVLLGDDGEPMHREPFVMDCWFDSGCASFAQWHHPFDNPETFENNFPIDYICEGVDQTRGWFYTLLAVSTTVFDSICYKRCLSLGLILDAEGKKMSKSRGNIVDPWDHFNREGADATRWYMVTAGAPWNPLKFDPNGVRETYAKMFLTLWNCYRFYA
;
A
#
# COMPACT_ATOMS: atom_id res chain seq x y z
N MET A 1 -41.28 -43.92 -19.92
CA MET A 1 -41.20 -42.61 -19.20
C MET A 1 -41.68 -42.88 -17.76
N THR A 2 -40.76 -42.90 -16.80
CA THR A 2 -41.13 -42.96 -15.39
C THR A 2 -41.75 -41.61 -14.99
N VAL A 3 -43.00 -41.63 -14.55
CA VAL A 3 -43.67 -40.46 -13.99
C VAL A 3 -42.80 -39.92 -12.86
N PRO A 4 -42.38 -38.63 -12.92
CA PRO A 4 -41.60 -38.04 -11.85
C PRO A 4 -42.38 -38.11 -10.54
N LYS A 5 -41.76 -38.56 -9.45
CA LYS A 5 -42.36 -38.45 -8.12
C LYS A 5 -42.71 -36.98 -7.87
N ARG A 6 -43.93 -36.68 -7.36
CA ARG A 6 -44.34 -35.35 -6.96
C ARG A 6 -43.21 -34.69 -6.15
N ALA A 7 -42.70 -33.58 -6.66
CA ALA A 7 -41.71 -32.79 -5.97
C ALA A 7 -42.27 -32.27 -4.62
N GLY A 8 -41.53 -32.48 -3.56
CA GLY A 8 -41.88 -31.96 -2.22
C GLY A 8 -41.79 -30.44 -2.09
N GLU A 9 -41.76 -29.92 -0.89
CA GLU A 9 -41.40 -28.52 -0.63
C GLU A 9 -39.92 -28.32 -1.00
N LEU A 10 -39.60 -27.10 -1.45
CA LEU A 10 -38.21 -26.75 -1.73
C LEU A 10 -37.45 -26.52 -0.42
N ASP A 11 -36.48 -27.35 -0.15
CA ASP A 11 -35.42 -27.08 0.80
C ASP A 11 -34.15 -26.73 -0.01
N PRO A 12 -33.81 -25.45 -0.10
CA PRO A 12 -32.70 -25.02 -0.94
C PRO A 12 -31.36 -25.55 -0.42
N VAL A 13 -31.17 -25.60 0.89
CA VAL A 13 -29.91 -26.04 1.51
C VAL A 13 -29.69 -27.53 1.25
N ALA A 14 -30.67 -28.36 1.57
CA ALA A 14 -30.57 -29.80 1.34
C ALA A 14 -30.41 -30.15 -0.14
N LEU A 15 -31.04 -29.39 -1.05
CA LEU A 15 -30.88 -29.61 -2.50
C LEU A 15 -29.45 -29.24 -2.96
N GLU A 16 -28.94 -28.11 -2.54
CA GLU A 16 -27.57 -27.69 -2.86
C GLU A 16 -26.52 -28.65 -2.33
N GLU A 17 -26.64 -29.07 -1.07
CA GLU A 17 -25.74 -30.07 -0.46
C GLU A 17 -25.75 -31.42 -1.22
N ALA A 18 -26.93 -31.88 -1.60
CA ALA A 18 -27.05 -33.12 -2.37
C ALA A 18 -26.42 -32.99 -3.78
N LEU A 19 -26.56 -31.81 -4.42
CA LEU A 19 -25.94 -31.57 -5.72
C LEU A 19 -24.41 -31.41 -5.61
N MET A 20 -23.92 -30.77 -4.58
CA MET A 20 -22.48 -30.64 -4.32
C MET A 20 -21.85 -32.02 -4.07
N ALA A 21 -22.46 -32.83 -3.24
CA ALA A 21 -22.00 -34.23 -2.99
C ALA A 21 -21.93 -35.03 -4.30
N ARG A 22 -22.96 -34.91 -5.14
CA ARG A 22 -23.00 -35.56 -6.46
C ARG A 22 -21.90 -35.02 -7.39
N TRP A 23 -21.70 -33.69 -7.46
CA TRP A 23 -20.67 -33.09 -8.31
C TRP A 23 -19.27 -33.51 -7.88
N SER A 24 -19.03 -33.64 -6.58
CA SER A 24 -17.77 -34.14 -6.05
C SER A 24 -17.55 -35.62 -6.42
N GLU A 25 -18.58 -36.48 -6.26
CA GLU A 25 -18.51 -37.89 -6.63
C GLU A 25 -18.27 -38.10 -8.14
N GLU A 26 -18.99 -37.34 -8.97
CA GLU A 26 -18.91 -37.42 -10.44
C GLU A 26 -17.71 -36.62 -10.99
N LYS A 27 -16.95 -35.91 -10.16
CA LYS A 27 -15.89 -34.95 -10.58
C LYS A 27 -16.38 -34.00 -11.69
N THR A 28 -17.56 -33.41 -11.48
CA THR A 28 -18.29 -32.68 -12.52
C THR A 28 -17.51 -31.46 -13.02
N PHE A 29 -16.78 -30.77 -12.13
CA PHE A 29 -15.92 -29.65 -12.51
C PHE A 29 -14.81 -30.11 -13.44
N ASP A 30 -14.02 -31.11 -13.07
CA ASP A 30 -12.91 -31.66 -13.87
C ASP A 30 -13.41 -32.17 -15.22
N ALA A 31 -14.54 -32.89 -15.22
CA ALA A 31 -15.17 -33.39 -16.43
C ALA A 31 -15.62 -32.23 -17.35
N SER A 32 -16.07 -31.11 -16.78
CA SER A 32 -16.47 -29.91 -17.56
C SER A 32 -15.28 -29.20 -18.21
N VAL A 33 -14.11 -29.17 -17.56
CA VAL A 33 -12.86 -28.64 -18.10
C VAL A 33 -12.35 -29.59 -19.20
N GLU A 34 -12.25 -30.89 -18.90
CA GLU A 34 -11.74 -31.90 -19.83
C GLU A 34 -12.55 -31.99 -21.12
N ALA A 35 -13.88 -31.92 -21.02
CA ALA A 35 -14.77 -31.92 -22.20
C ALA A 35 -14.51 -30.79 -23.19
N ARG A 36 -13.75 -29.77 -22.79
CA ARG A 36 -13.39 -28.61 -23.62
C ARG A 36 -11.89 -28.54 -23.92
N ARG A 37 -11.14 -29.56 -23.52
CA ARG A 37 -9.71 -29.67 -23.86
C ARG A 37 -9.55 -29.66 -25.38
N GLY A 38 -8.69 -28.75 -25.87
CA GLY A 38 -8.52 -28.50 -27.29
C GLY A 38 -9.48 -27.45 -27.90
N GLY A 39 -10.40 -26.91 -27.12
CA GLY A 39 -11.15 -25.69 -27.47
C GLY A 39 -10.27 -24.43 -27.42
N THR A 40 -10.80 -23.31 -27.91
CA THR A 40 -10.11 -22.03 -27.80
C THR A 40 -9.91 -21.68 -26.31
N PRO A 41 -8.67 -21.41 -25.85
CA PRO A 41 -8.44 -21.04 -24.46
C PRO A 41 -9.16 -19.74 -24.09
N PHE A 42 -9.63 -19.66 -22.86
CA PHE A 42 -10.02 -18.43 -22.19
C PHE A 42 -9.37 -18.40 -20.83
N ILE A 43 -8.37 -17.56 -20.68
CA ILE A 43 -7.47 -17.55 -19.55
C ILE A 43 -8.01 -16.63 -18.47
N PHE A 44 -8.36 -17.22 -17.33
CA PHE A 44 -8.77 -16.54 -16.12
C PHE A 44 -7.62 -16.56 -15.12
N LEU A 45 -7.32 -15.42 -14.51
CA LEU A 45 -6.40 -15.33 -13.39
C LEU A 45 -7.16 -15.00 -12.11
N GLU A 46 -7.04 -15.88 -11.11
CA GLU A 46 -7.60 -15.66 -9.78
C GLU A 46 -6.74 -14.63 -9.02
N GLY A 47 -7.38 -13.59 -8.46
CA GLY A 47 -6.74 -12.72 -7.49
C GLY A 47 -6.53 -13.49 -6.18
N PRO A 48 -5.27 -13.71 -5.76
CA PRO A 48 -4.98 -14.58 -4.62
C PRO A 48 -5.44 -13.91 -3.33
N PRO A 49 -6.38 -14.50 -2.57
CA PRO A 49 -6.70 -13.97 -1.26
C PRO A 49 -5.56 -14.21 -0.29
N THR A 50 -5.33 -13.24 0.61
CA THR A 50 -4.47 -13.44 1.76
C THR A 50 -5.23 -14.26 2.80
N ALA A 51 -4.75 -15.47 3.12
CA ALA A 51 -5.40 -16.37 4.07
C ALA A 51 -5.14 -16.00 5.54
N ASN A 52 -5.29 -14.72 5.89
CA ASN A 52 -5.06 -14.16 7.23
C ASN A 52 -6.34 -13.87 8.02
N GLY A 53 -7.48 -14.40 7.58
CA GLY A 53 -8.77 -14.22 8.23
C GLY A 53 -9.89 -14.98 7.53
N LYS A 54 -11.04 -15.12 8.23
CA LYS A 54 -12.21 -15.78 7.65
C LYS A 54 -12.77 -14.96 6.48
N PRO A 55 -13.20 -15.63 5.39
CA PRO A 55 -13.83 -14.97 4.26
C PRO A 55 -15.17 -14.32 4.66
N GLY A 56 -15.47 -13.15 4.09
CA GLY A 56 -16.70 -12.40 4.34
C GLY A 56 -17.55 -12.22 3.08
N ILE A 57 -18.70 -11.57 3.23
CA ILE A 57 -19.70 -11.38 2.16
C ILE A 57 -19.13 -10.66 0.92
N HIS A 58 -18.15 -9.76 1.09
CA HIS A 58 -17.50 -9.07 -0.03
C HIS A 58 -16.66 -10.01 -0.91
N HIS A 59 -16.13 -11.10 -0.36
CA HIS A 59 -15.46 -12.12 -1.16
C HIS A 59 -16.45 -12.96 -1.98
N VAL A 60 -17.67 -13.12 -1.49
CA VAL A 60 -18.71 -13.88 -2.21
C VAL A 60 -19.09 -13.20 -3.52
N VAL A 61 -19.18 -11.86 -3.55
CA VAL A 61 -19.54 -11.16 -4.79
C VAL A 61 -18.48 -11.32 -5.88
N ALA A 62 -17.20 -11.13 -5.55
CA ALA A 62 -16.12 -11.28 -6.53
C ALA A 62 -16.09 -12.71 -7.08
N ARG A 63 -16.15 -13.73 -6.20
CA ARG A 63 -16.19 -15.14 -6.58
C ARG A 63 -17.41 -15.50 -7.42
N THR A 64 -18.56 -14.88 -7.14
CA THR A 64 -19.79 -15.07 -7.95
C THR A 64 -19.60 -14.60 -9.39
N TYR A 65 -19.03 -13.42 -9.60
CA TYR A 65 -18.80 -12.89 -10.95
C TYR A 65 -17.69 -13.63 -11.70
N LYS A 66 -16.63 -14.03 -11.01
CA LYS A 66 -15.56 -14.89 -11.58
C LYS A 66 -16.14 -16.21 -12.10
N ASP A 67 -16.87 -16.92 -11.25
CA ASP A 67 -17.51 -18.19 -11.61
C ASP A 67 -18.52 -18.01 -12.75
N LEU A 68 -19.35 -16.97 -12.70
CA LEU A 68 -20.34 -16.67 -13.74
C LEU A 68 -19.69 -16.53 -15.12
N VAL A 69 -18.64 -15.71 -15.23
CA VAL A 69 -17.96 -15.48 -16.51
C VAL A 69 -17.24 -16.73 -16.99
N CYS A 70 -16.53 -17.42 -16.11
CA CYS A 70 -15.83 -18.65 -16.45
C CYS A 70 -16.79 -19.77 -16.90
N ARG A 71 -17.94 -19.94 -16.23
CA ARG A 71 -18.98 -20.90 -16.67
C ARG A 71 -19.60 -20.48 -17.98
N TRP A 72 -19.90 -19.22 -18.16
CA TRP A 72 -20.43 -18.70 -19.42
C TRP A 72 -19.49 -19.00 -20.59
N LYS A 73 -18.20 -18.70 -20.46
CA LYS A 73 -17.20 -19.01 -21.47
C LYS A 73 -17.04 -20.49 -21.74
N ALA A 74 -17.08 -21.32 -20.69
CA ALA A 74 -17.12 -22.77 -20.86
C ALA A 74 -18.38 -23.26 -21.59
N MET A 75 -19.55 -22.63 -21.38
CA MET A 75 -20.78 -22.96 -22.11
C MET A 75 -20.72 -22.50 -23.59
N GLU A 76 -19.94 -21.46 -23.91
CA GLU A 76 -19.64 -21.05 -25.29
C GLU A 76 -18.64 -21.98 -25.99
N GLY A 77 -18.08 -22.97 -25.28
CA GLY A 77 -17.16 -23.97 -25.83
C GLY A 77 -15.68 -23.66 -25.62
N HIS A 78 -15.36 -22.62 -24.86
CA HIS A 78 -13.98 -22.31 -24.53
C HIS A 78 -13.39 -23.32 -23.53
N PHE A 79 -12.09 -23.59 -23.66
CA PHE A 79 -11.33 -24.25 -22.64
C PHE A 79 -10.97 -23.22 -21.56
N VAL A 80 -11.51 -23.40 -20.36
CA VAL A 80 -11.31 -22.47 -19.22
C VAL A 80 -10.71 -23.24 -18.07
N GLU A 81 -9.40 -23.21 -17.97
CA GLU A 81 -8.66 -23.67 -16.81
C GLU A 81 -8.77 -22.62 -15.70
N ARG A 82 -9.03 -23.05 -14.47
CA ARG A 82 -9.36 -22.15 -13.34
C ARG A 82 -8.49 -22.50 -12.17
N LYS A 83 -7.25 -22.06 -12.20
CA LYS A 83 -6.27 -22.29 -11.13
C LYS A 83 -6.55 -21.34 -9.97
N GLY A 84 -6.65 -21.87 -8.76
CA GLY A 84 -6.73 -21.10 -7.53
C GLY A 84 -5.39 -20.46 -7.19
N GLY A 85 -5.37 -19.51 -6.24
CA GLY A 85 -4.15 -18.87 -5.80
C GLY A 85 -4.22 -18.47 -4.33
N TRP A 86 -3.06 -18.38 -3.67
CA TRP A 86 -2.91 -17.94 -2.29
C TRP A 86 -1.79 -16.91 -2.19
N ASP A 87 -2.12 -15.73 -1.64
CA ASP A 87 -1.14 -14.74 -1.22
C ASP A 87 -0.73 -15.02 0.22
N THR A 88 0.52 -15.42 0.40
CA THR A 88 1.00 -16.06 1.64
C THR A 88 2.15 -15.29 2.30
N HIS A 89 2.55 -14.16 1.75
CA HIS A 89 3.65 -13.35 2.23
C HIS A 89 3.21 -12.01 2.85
N GLY A 90 4.15 -11.38 3.50
CA GLY A 90 4.11 -9.98 3.89
C GLY A 90 3.41 -9.68 5.18
N LEU A 91 3.27 -8.40 5.41
CA LEU A 91 2.78 -7.80 6.64
C LEU A 91 1.45 -8.36 7.17
N PRO A 92 0.47 -8.76 6.33
CA PRO A 92 -0.77 -9.33 6.85
C PRO A 92 -0.60 -10.61 7.66
N VAL A 93 0.34 -11.46 7.25
CA VAL A 93 0.65 -12.72 7.95
C VAL A 93 1.49 -12.43 9.20
N GLU A 94 2.53 -11.59 9.05
CA GLU A 94 3.41 -11.22 10.17
C GLU A 94 2.65 -10.59 11.32
N ILE A 95 1.76 -9.61 11.08
CA ILE A 95 0.96 -8.95 12.13
C ILE A 95 0.11 -9.96 12.92
N GLU A 96 -0.43 -10.97 12.27
CA GLU A 96 -1.21 -11.99 12.96
C GLU A 96 -0.32 -12.82 13.90
N VAL A 97 0.86 -13.23 13.43
CA VAL A 97 1.84 -13.96 14.23
C VAL A 97 2.39 -13.09 15.37
N GLN A 98 2.74 -11.83 15.07
CA GLN A 98 3.19 -10.87 16.08
C GLN A 98 2.18 -10.72 17.23
N LYS A 99 0.90 -10.54 16.90
CA LYS A 99 -0.17 -10.43 17.91
C LYS A 99 -0.37 -11.72 18.70
N ARG A 100 -0.28 -12.89 18.05
CA ARG A 100 -0.43 -14.19 18.70
C ARG A 100 0.70 -14.48 19.67
N MET A 101 1.92 -14.01 19.35
CA MET A 101 3.14 -14.30 20.11
C MET A 101 3.60 -13.13 20.99
N ASP A 102 2.88 -12.00 20.96
CA ASP A 102 3.21 -10.77 21.68
C ASP A 102 4.59 -10.17 21.30
N LEU A 103 4.94 -10.26 20.00
CA LEU A 103 6.18 -9.73 19.43
C LEU A 103 5.91 -8.38 18.75
N MET A 104 5.86 -7.30 19.53
CA MET A 104 5.32 -6.01 19.07
C MET A 104 6.34 -5.07 18.42
N SER A 105 7.62 -5.46 18.30
CA SER A 105 8.67 -4.67 17.61
C SER A 105 9.58 -5.56 16.78
N ASN A 106 10.37 -4.95 15.89
CA ASN A 106 11.36 -5.66 15.08
C ASN A 106 12.45 -6.29 15.98
N GLU A 107 12.90 -5.58 17.02
CA GLU A 107 13.87 -6.10 17.98
C GLU A 107 13.34 -7.35 18.70
N ALA A 108 12.05 -7.36 19.08
CA ALA A 108 11.44 -8.53 19.72
C ALA A 108 11.41 -9.75 18.79
N ILE A 109 11.21 -9.53 17.48
CA ILE A 109 11.27 -10.59 16.46
C ILE A 109 12.72 -11.10 16.32
N GLU A 110 13.70 -10.20 16.27
CA GLU A 110 15.12 -10.56 16.14
C GLU A 110 15.61 -11.30 17.38
N GLU A 111 15.20 -10.88 18.59
CA GLU A 111 15.50 -11.60 19.84
C GLU A 111 14.82 -12.98 19.91
N PHE A 112 13.61 -13.12 19.37
CA PHE A 112 12.91 -14.40 19.28
C PHE A 112 13.60 -15.35 18.29
N GLY A 113 14.12 -14.83 17.19
CA GLY A 113 14.77 -15.54 16.10
C GLY A 113 13.98 -15.45 14.79
N ILE A 114 14.64 -14.95 13.73
CA ILE A 114 14.01 -14.76 12.40
C ILE A 114 13.54 -16.09 11.82
N ALA A 115 14.33 -17.18 12.01
CA ALA A 115 13.96 -18.50 11.50
C ALA A 115 12.68 -19.02 12.16
N GLU A 116 12.62 -18.94 13.49
CA GLU A 116 11.47 -19.37 14.29
C GLU A 116 10.23 -18.54 13.99
N PHE A 117 10.40 -17.22 13.81
CA PHE A 117 9.30 -16.34 13.43
C PHE A 117 8.75 -16.68 12.04
N ASN A 118 9.62 -16.88 11.06
CA ASN A 118 9.21 -17.24 9.70
C ASN A 118 8.56 -18.62 9.62
N GLU A 119 9.00 -19.58 10.42
CA GLU A 119 8.33 -20.88 10.57
C GLU A 119 6.89 -20.72 11.11
N GLU A 120 6.69 -19.84 12.09
CA GLU A 120 5.36 -19.54 12.62
C GLU A 120 4.48 -18.77 11.60
N CYS A 121 5.07 -17.91 10.78
CA CYS A 121 4.38 -17.26 9.66
C CYS A 121 3.91 -18.30 8.63
N GLN A 122 4.78 -19.21 8.23
CA GLN A 122 4.45 -20.30 7.31
C GLN A 122 3.32 -21.19 7.83
N LYS A 123 3.32 -21.52 9.12
CA LYS A 123 2.23 -22.28 9.76
C LYS A 123 0.92 -21.48 9.80
N SER A 124 1.00 -20.19 10.05
CA SER A 124 -0.16 -19.30 10.18
C SER A 124 -0.96 -19.19 8.88
N VAL A 125 -0.29 -19.17 7.73
CA VAL A 125 -0.92 -19.08 6.40
C VAL A 125 -2.05 -20.12 6.21
N TRP A 126 -1.86 -21.34 6.68
CA TRP A 126 -2.80 -22.45 6.49
C TRP A 126 -3.95 -22.48 7.51
N THR A 127 -3.93 -21.55 8.50
CA THR A 127 -4.95 -21.53 9.57
C THR A 127 -6.36 -21.25 9.03
N TYR A 128 -6.48 -20.42 8.01
CA TYR A 128 -7.78 -20.03 7.44
C TYR A 128 -8.08 -20.67 6.08
N GLU A 129 -7.13 -21.39 5.49
CA GLU A 129 -7.29 -22.03 4.17
C GLU A 129 -8.54 -22.91 4.12
N GLN A 130 -8.75 -23.71 5.15
CA GLN A 130 -9.93 -24.59 5.22
C GLN A 130 -11.25 -23.79 5.19
N ALA A 131 -11.34 -22.67 5.91
CA ALA A 131 -12.56 -21.84 5.90
C ALA A 131 -12.81 -21.18 4.54
N TRP A 132 -11.74 -20.83 3.82
CA TRP A 132 -11.84 -20.33 2.46
C TRP A 132 -12.26 -21.42 1.46
N ARG A 133 -11.71 -22.62 1.59
CA ARG A 133 -12.09 -23.78 0.78
C ARG A 133 -13.56 -24.13 0.99
N GLU A 134 -14.00 -24.25 2.24
CA GLU A 134 -15.39 -24.53 2.60
C GLU A 134 -16.37 -23.49 2.02
N MET A 135 -16.04 -22.19 2.11
CA MET A 135 -16.89 -21.16 1.52
C MET A 135 -16.90 -21.24 -0.01
N THR A 136 -15.76 -21.47 -0.64
CA THR A 136 -15.62 -21.58 -2.10
C THR A 136 -16.44 -22.77 -2.64
N GLU A 137 -16.35 -23.90 -1.98
CA GLU A 137 -17.14 -25.09 -2.30
C GLU A 137 -18.64 -24.85 -2.05
N ARG A 138 -19.00 -24.31 -0.86
CA ARG A 138 -20.40 -24.09 -0.48
C ARG A 138 -21.13 -23.13 -1.42
N MET A 139 -20.46 -22.14 -1.95
CA MET A 139 -21.03 -21.25 -2.95
C MET A 139 -20.93 -21.78 -4.39
N ALA A 140 -20.37 -22.97 -4.58
CA ALA A 140 -20.14 -23.62 -5.87
C ALA A 140 -19.33 -22.76 -6.87
N PHE A 141 -18.31 -22.07 -6.39
CA PHE A 141 -17.31 -21.46 -7.25
C PHE A 141 -16.37 -22.57 -7.75
N TRP A 142 -16.46 -22.88 -9.04
CA TRP A 142 -15.66 -23.92 -9.68
C TRP A 142 -14.27 -23.40 -10.03
N VAL A 143 -13.33 -23.61 -9.13
CA VAL A 143 -11.91 -23.27 -9.23
C VAL A 143 -11.09 -24.43 -8.64
N ASP A 144 -9.95 -24.71 -9.25
CA ASP A 144 -9.02 -25.72 -8.77
C ASP A 144 -8.25 -25.17 -7.56
N LEU A 145 -8.55 -25.71 -6.38
CA LEU A 145 -7.87 -25.44 -5.12
C LEU A 145 -6.94 -26.57 -4.69
N ASP A 146 -6.84 -27.66 -5.46
CA ASP A 146 -5.97 -28.78 -5.16
C ASP A 146 -4.56 -28.56 -5.70
N GLU A 147 -4.45 -27.83 -6.83
CA GLU A 147 -3.18 -27.40 -7.41
C GLU A 147 -3.11 -25.86 -7.57
N PRO A 148 -3.30 -25.09 -6.49
CA PRO A 148 -3.26 -23.63 -6.55
C PRO A 148 -1.81 -23.15 -6.77
N TYR A 149 -1.63 -21.94 -7.26
CA TYR A 149 -0.36 -21.27 -7.08
C TYR A 149 -0.28 -20.67 -5.68
N VAL A 150 0.91 -20.68 -5.09
CA VAL A 150 1.13 -20.20 -3.72
C VAL A 150 2.39 -19.36 -3.70
N THR A 151 2.29 -18.12 -3.27
CA THR A 151 3.41 -17.16 -3.40
C THR A 151 4.65 -17.54 -2.57
N LEU A 152 4.49 -18.33 -1.49
CA LEU A 152 5.62 -18.82 -0.69
C LEU A 152 6.39 -20.01 -1.31
N HIS A 153 5.88 -20.65 -2.36
CA HIS A 153 6.61 -21.75 -2.97
C HIS A 153 7.86 -21.25 -3.70
N ASN A 154 8.95 -22.01 -3.60
CA ASN A 154 10.23 -21.64 -4.21
C ASN A 154 10.14 -21.34 -5.70
N ASP A 155 9.38 -22.13 -6.46
CA ASP A 155 9.15 -21.91 -7.91
C ASP A 155 8.55 -20.52 -8.17
N PHE A 156 7.59 -20.11 -7.32
CA PHE A 156 6.99 -18.78 -7.43
C PHE A 156 7.99 -17.67 -7.06
N VAL A 157 8.73 -17.85 -5.95
CA VAL A 157 9.78 -16.93 -5.49
C VAL A 157 10.88 -16.79 -6.54
N GLU A 158 11.31 -17.89 -7.15
CA GLU A 158 12.33 -17.89 -8.22
C GLU A 158 11.86 -17.09 -9.44
N SER A 159 10.60 -17.24 -9.84
CA SER A 159 10.00 -16.42 -10.91
C SER A 159 9.94 -14.93 -10.56
N CYS A 160 9.68 -14.58 -9.31
CA CYS A 160 9.75 -13.20 -8.82
C CYS A 160 11.19 -12.66 -8.88
N TRP A 161 12.18 -13.45 -8.48
CA TRP A 161 13.59 -13.09 -8.58
C TRP A 161 14.02 -12.84 -10.03
N TRP A 162 13.59 -13.72 -10.93
CA TRP A 162 13.84 -13.53 -12.35
C TRP A 162 13.26 -12.20 -12.86
N ALA A 163 12.02 -11.89 -12.50
CA ALA A 163 11.36 -10.65 -12.91
C ALA A 163 12.11 -9.41 -12.39
N LEU A 164 12.52 -9.44 -11.12
CA LEU A 164 13.28 -8.32 -10.54
C LEU A 164 14.65 -8.16 -11.19
N LYS A 165 15.31 -9.29 -11.53
CA LYS A 165 16.56 -9.27 -12.29
C LYS A 165 16.37 -8.63 -13.67
N GLN A 166 15.26 -8.93 -14.39
CA GLN A 166 14.99 -8.25 -15.66
C GLN A 166 14.86 -6.73 -15.48
N MET A 167 14.24 -6.27 -14.39
CA MET A 167 14.15 -4.85 -14.06
C MET A 167 15.52 -4.27 -13.71
N PHE A 168 16.34 -5.00 -12.95
CA PHE A 168 17.72 -4.61 -12.63
C PHE A 168 18.58 -4.45 -13.87
N ASP A 169 18.58 -5.44 -14.76
CA ASP A 169 19.37 -5.44 -16.00
C ASP A 169 18.92 -4.33 -16.97
N LYS A 170 17.65 -3.90 -16.90
CA LYS A 170 17.13 -2.73 -17.64
C LYS A 170 17.43 -1.39 -16.96
N GLY A 171 18.10 -1.38 -15.79
CA GLY A 171 18.41 -0.17 -15.03
C GLY A 171 17.19 0.49 -14.37
N LEU A 172 16.10 -0.27 -14.21
CA LEU A 172 14.88 0.22 -13.56
C LEU A 172 14.92 0.05 -12.03
N LEU A 173 15.66 -0.93 -11.51
CA LEU A 173 15.84 -1.14 -10.08
C LEU A 173 17.02 -0.30 -9.58
N TYR A 174 16.81 0.49 -8.52
CA TYR A 174 17.86 1.32 -7.94
C TYR A 174 17.65 1.50 -6.43
N ARG A 175 18.76 1.74 -5.72
CA ARG A 175 18.73 2.14 -4.30
C ARG A 175 18.67 3.66 -4.21
N GLY A 176 17.86 4.17 -3.31
CA GLY A 176 17.73 5.61 -3.08
C GLY A 176 17.47 5.92 -1.61
N HIS A 177 17.85 7.13 -1.18
CA HIS A 177 17.48 7.67 0.12
C HIS A 177 16.40 8.72 -0.13
N LYS A 178 15.20 8.47 0.36
CA LYS A 178 14.02 9.33 0.10
C LYS A 178 13.13 9.38 1.34
N VAL A 179 12.31 10.42 1.41
CA VAL A 179 11.23 10.47 2.40
C VAL A 179 10.12 9.52 1.97
N LEU A 180 9.83 8.55 2.81
CA LEU A 180 8.81 7.53 2.60
C LEU A 180 7.74 7.59 3.70
N PRO A 181 6.50 7.21 3.40
CA PRO A 181 5.51 6.94 4.43
C PRO A 181 5.95 5.71 5.24
N TYR A 182 6.18 5.89 6.51
CA TYR A 182 6.69 4.89 7.43
C TYR A 182 5.72 4.68 8.59
N CYS A 183 5.53 3.46 9.03
CA CYS A 183 4.71 3.12 10.19
C CYS A 183 5.59 2.62 11.34
N PRO A 184 5.77 3.39 12.42
CA PRO A 184 6.54 2.95 13.57
C PRO A 184 6.02 1.66 14.21
N GLN A 185 4.69 1.48 14.24
CA GLN A 185 4.08 0.30 14.83
C GLN A 185 4.40 -1.00 14.09
N THR A 186 4.60 -0.93 12.78
CA THR A 186 4.91 -2.10 11.95
C THR A 186 6.38 -2.16 11.57
N GLY A 187 7.16 -1.12 11.89
CA GLY A 187 8.60 -1.03 11.61
C GLY A 187 8.94 -1.10 10.12
N THR A 188 8.06 -0.61 9.23
CA THR A 188 8.31 -0.68 7.78
C THR A 188 7.76 0.52 7.01
N SER A 189 8.37 0.78 5.86
CA SER A 189 7.91 1.78 4.89
C SER A 189 6.79 1.23 3.99
N TYR A 190 6.02 2.13 3.39
CA TYR A 190 4.90 1.81 2.50
C TYR A 190 5.08 2.45 1.11
N SER A 191 4.64 1.74 0.10
CA SER A 191 4.54 2.26 -1.25
C SER A 191 3.34 3.19 -1.41
N SER A 192 3.36 4.06 -2.43
CA SER A 192 2.28 5.04 -2.65
C SER A 192 0.90 4.40 -2.86
N HIS A 193 0.82 3.21 -3.44
CA HIS A 193 -0.44 2.51 -3.64
C HIS A 193 -1.01 1.92 -2.35
N GLU A 194 -0.17 1.50 -1.40
CA GLU A 194 -0.60 1.06 -0.07
C GLU A 194 -1.12 2.24 0.76
N VAL A 195 -0.41 3.37 0.74
CA VAL A 195 -0.82 4.61 1.44
C VAL A 195 -2.18 5.09 0.95
N ALA A 196 -2.45 5.00 -0.36
CA ALA A 196 -3.73 5.39 -0.96
C ALA A 196 -4.95 4.61 -0.43
N LEU A 197 -4.73 3.48 0.24
CA LEU A 197 -5.78 2.66 0.87
C LEU A 197 -6.13 3.12 2.30
N GLY A 198 -5.28 3.93 2.94
CA GLY A 198 -5.33 4.25 4.37
C GLY A 198 -5.64 5.71 4.71
N TYR A 199 -6.01 6.57 3.76
CA TYR A 199 -6.37 7.96 4.08
C TYR A 199 -7.65 8.07 4.89
N LYS A 200 -7.62 8.94 5.90
CA LYS A 200 -8.74 9.29 6.76
C LYS A 200 -8.80 10.79 7.00
N GLU A 201 -10.01 11.32 7.08
CA GLU A 201 -10.22 12.67 7.59
C GLU A 201 -9.95 12.67 9.10
N VAL A 202 -9.02 13.53 9.53
CA VAL A 202 -8.65 13.75 10.93
C VAL A 202 -8.75 15.23 11.26
N GLU A 203 -9.01 15.54 12.52
CA GLU A 203 -8.89 16.89 13.05
C GLU A 203 -7.71 16.94 14.00
N GLU A 204 -6.67 17.69 13.63
CA GLU A 204 -5.42 17.83 14.37
C GLU A 204 -5.10 19.30 14.61
N PRO A 205 -4.28 19.66 15.64
CA PRO A 205 -3.84 21.03 15.84
C PRO A 205 -2.92 21.48 14.70
N SER A 206 -3.15 22.67 14.21
CA SER A 206 -2.19 23.38 13.35
C SER A 206 -1.71 24.64 14.05
N VAL A 207 -0.45 25.02 13.81
CA VAL A 207 0.19 26.12 14.51
C VAL A 207 0.79 27.14 13.55
N TYR A 208 0.65 28.41 13.91
CA TYR A 208 1.35 29.52 13.31
C TYR A 208 2.49 29.90 14.26
N VAL A 209 3.73 29.86 13.78
CA VAL A 209 4.93 29.98 14.58
C VAL A 209 5.75 31.18 14.13
N LYS A 210 6.29 31.94 15.09
CA LYS A 210 7.15 33.08 14.90
C LYS A 210 8.61 32.67 14.86
N PHE A 211 9.28 32.88 13.74
CA PHE A 211 10.72 32.68 13.56
C PHE A 211 11.42 34.04 13.63
N ARG A 212 12.12 34.27 14.74
CA ARG A 212 12.81 35.55 15.00
C ARG A 212 13.99 35.72 14.06
N LEU A 213 14.04 36.81 13.32
CA LEU A 213 15.16 37.09 12.44
C LEU A 213 16.41 37.51 13.25
N VAL A 214 17.57 37.04 12.82
CA VAL A 214 18.85 37.47 13.41
C VAL A 214 19.18 38.88 12.91
N ASN A 215 19.53 39.78 13.84
CA ASN A 215 19.83 41.20 13.57
C ASN A 215 18.65 42.00 12.98
N ASP A 216 17.43 41.61 13.24
CA ASP A 216 16.19 42.31 12.85
C ASP A 216 15.15 42.09 13.97
N ASP A 217 14.29 43.09 14.23
CA ASP A 217 13.25 42.99 15.26
C ASP A 217 11.98 42.24 14.79
N ALA A 218 11.93 41.83 13.50
CA ALA A 218 10.79 41.15 12.93
C ALA A 218 10.88 39.63 13.06
N SER A 219 9.72 38.99 13.10
CA SER A 219 9.58 37.54 13.03
C SER A 219 8.87 37.14 11.71
N ILE A 220 9.34 36.10 11.08
CA ILE A 220 8.64 35.45 9.95
C ILE A 220 7.60 34.49 10.51
N LEU A 221 6.36 34.55 10.01
CA LEU A 221 5.31 33.58 10.36
C LEU A 221 5.32 32.42 9.39
N ALA A 222 5.50 31.20 9.90
CA ALA A 222 5.22 29.97 9.16
C ALA A 222 4.05 29.21 9.78
N TRP A 223 3.43 28.33 9.01
CA TRP A 223 2.31 27.49 9.43
C TRP A 223 2.59 26.02 9.15
N THR A 224 2.18 25.17 10.09
CA THR A 224 2.26 23.72 9.90
C THR A 224 1.06 23.01 10.53
N THR A 225 0.68 21.87 9.93
CA THR A 225 -0.31 20.90 10.44
C THR A 225 0.35 19.74 11.19
N THR A 226 1.68 19.76 11.30
CA THR A 226 2.47 18.70 11.95
C THR A 226 3.45 19.31 12.95
N PRO A 227 3.00 19.78 14.13
CA PRO A 227 3.86 20.43 15.13
C PRO A 227 5.07 19.58 15.50
N TRP A 228 4.93 18.25 15.52
CA TRP A 228 6.01 17.32 15.85
C TRP A 228 7.25 17.40 14.94
N THR A 229 7.13 18.01 13.73
CA THR A 229 8.30 18.21 12.84
C THR A 229 9.12 19.47 13.16
N LEU A 230 8.58 20.41 13.97
CA LEU A 230 9.24 21.68 14.30
C LEU A 230 10.59 21.54 15.00
N PRO A 231 10.83 20.54 15.89
CA PRO A 231 12.17 20.31 16.45
C PRO A 231 13.23 19.99 15.38
N GLY A 232 12.81 19.45 14.22
CA GLY A 232 13.68 19.18 13.06
C GLY A 232 13.80 20.34 12.08
N ASN A 233 13.29 21.54 12.41
CA ASN A 233 13.36 22.71 11.53
C ASN A 233 14.80 23.17 11.31
N VAL A 234 15.19 23.35 10.04
CA VAL A 234 16.51 23.82 9.63
C VAL A 234 16.48 24.87 8.52
N GLY A 235 15.29 25.21 8.00
CA GLY A 235 15.11 26.21 6.95
C GLY A 235 13.69 26.77 6.90
N LEU A 236 13.50 27.88 6.23
CA LEU A 236 12.20 28.45 5.85
C LEU A 236 12.18 28.66 4.34
N ALA A 237 11.20 28.06 3.65
CA ALA A 237 11.05 28.22 2.21
C ALA A 237 10.04 29.32 1.87
N VAL A 238 10.39 30.17 0.91
CA VAL A 238 9.56 31.27 0.39
C VAL A 238 9.50 31.23 -1.13
N GLY A 239 8.38 31.66 -1.71
CA GLY A 239 8.25 31.83 -3.15
C GLY A 239 8.99 33.14 -3.57
N PRO A 240 10.01 33.10 -4.45
CA PRO A 240 10.80 34.26 -4.79
C PRO A 240 9.98 35.38 -5.43
N ASP A 241 8.95 35.05 -6.20
CA ASP A 241 8.06 35.97 -6.89
C ASP A 241 6.79 36.33 -6.09
N VAL A 242 6.59 35.71 -4.93
CA VAL A 242 5.47 36.01 -4.03
C VAL A 242 5.73 37.36 -3.33
N THR A 243 4.69 38.20 -3.24
CA THR A 243 4.76 39.45 -2.49
C THR A 243 4.56 39.20 -1.00
N TYR A 244 5.52 39.58 -0.19
CA TYR A 244 5.47 39.54 1.27
C TYR A 244 5.26 40.93 1.84
N VAL A 245 4.72 41.00 3.04
CA VAL A 245 4.52 42.24 3.79
C VAL A 245 5.18 42.14 5.16
N ARG A 246 5.79 43.22 5.57
CA ARG A 246 6.19 43.47 6.96
C ARG A 246 5.13 44.34 7.59
N VAL A 247 4.55 43.87 8.66
CA VAL A 247 3.50 44.58 9.38
C VAL A 247 3.90 44.80 10.82
N ARG A 248 3.45 45.90 11.44
CA ARG A 248 3.59 46.15 12.87
C ARG A 248 2.24 46.00 13.55
N VAL A 249 2.20 45.30 14.66
CA VAL A 249 1.01 45.22 15.50
C VAL A 249 0.77 46.56 16.16
N SER A 250 -0.34 47.24 15.82
CA SER A 250 -0.66 48.58 16.32
C SER A 250 -1.57 48.57 17.55
N GLU A 251 -2.43 47.57 17.69
CA GLU A 251 -3.34 47.39 18.82
C GLU A 251 -3.50 45.90 19.12
N GLU A 252 -3.86 45.58 20.38
CA GLU A 252 -4.18 44.20 20.75
C GLU A 252 -5.41 43.68 19.96
N ALA A 253 -5.49 42.37 19.74
CA ALA A 253 -6.64 41.75 19.09
C ALA A 253 -7.91 41.98 19.94
N SER A 254 -8.98 42.43 19.29
CA SER A 254 -10.28 42.72 19.97
C SER A 254 -10.96 41.46 20.49
N SER A 255 -10.59 40.29 19.95
CA SER A 255 -10.97 38.96 20.45
C SER A 255 -9.84 37.99 20.10
N TRP A 256 -9.20 37.43 21.10
CA TRP A 256 -8.18 36.40 20.94
C TRP A 256 -8.62 35.14 21.67
N ASP A 257 -8.85 34.06 20.94
CA ASP A 257 -9.26 32.77 21.51
C ASP A 257 -8.03 31.84 21.47
N GLY A 258 -7.40 31.58 22.63
CA GLY A 258 -6.33 30.62 22.78
C GLY A 258 -5.00 31.21 23.26
N ALA A 259 -3.97 30.33 23.31
CA ALA A 259 -2.59 30.69 23.64
C ALA A 259 -1.86 31.41 22.50
N GLY A 260 -0.80 32.14 22.81
CA GLY A 260 0.03 32.84 21.82
C GLY A 260 -0.41 34.26 21.54
N GLY A 261 -0.11 34.76 20.34
CA GLY A 261 -0.39 36.15 19.89
C GLY A 261 0.86 36.91 19.56
N ALA A 262 0.66 38.19 19.31
CA ALA A 262 1.75 39.16 19.11
C ALA A 262 1.53 40.41 19.97
N ASN A 263 2.57 40.98 20.50
CA ASN A 263 2.52 42.16 21.33
C ASN A 263 2.42 43.44 20.46
N VAL A 264 1.84 44.50 21.02
CA VAL A 264 1.84 45.81 20.37
C VAL A 264 3.28 46.25 20.14
N GLY A 265 3.57 46.65 18.89
CA GLY A 265 4.90 47.02 18.45
C GLY A 265 5.71 45.87 17.81
N GLU A 266 5.29 44.63 17.96
CA GLU A 266 5.94 43.45 17.33
C GLU A 266 5.75 43.51 15.81
N GLU A 267 6.78 43.11 15.06
CA GLU A 267 6.76 43.12 13.60
C GLU A 267 6.74 41.69 13.05
N LEU A 268 5.83 41.48 12.11
CA LEU A 268 5.59 40.15 11.52
C LEU A 268 5.73 40.22 10.00
N ILE A 269 6.27 39.15 9.42
CA ILE A 269 6.42 38.99 7.96
C ILE A 269 5.66 37.76 7.50
N LEU A 270 4.81 37.91 6.47
CA LEU A 270 4.06 36.82 5.81
C LEU A 270 3.66 37.27 4.39
N ALA A 271 3.12 36.32 3.59
CA ALA A 271 2.61 36.64 2.26
C ALA A 271 1.43 37.64 2.34
N LYS A 272 1.45 38.64 1.49
CA LYS A 272 0.45 39.72 1.42
C LYS A 272 -0.97 39.18 1.24
N ASP A 273 -1.15 38.22 0.36
CA ASP A 273 -2.46 37.67 0.01
C ASP A 273 -3.13 37.00 1.21
N LEU A 274 -2.34 36.43 2.12
CA LEU A 274 -2.80 35.67 3.31
C LEU A 274 -2.90 36.57 4.57
N MET A 275 -2.41 37.80 4.52
CA MET A 275 -2.34 38.68 5.66
C MET A 275 -3.68 38.82 6.39
N LYS A 276 -4.80 39.02 5.65
CA LYS A 276 -6.14 39.26 6.26
C LYS A 276 -6.73 37.98 6.89
N GLU A 277 -6.34 36.81 6.41
CA GLU A 277 -6.81 35.54 6.92
C GLU A 277 -6.04 35.12 8.17
N VAL A 278 -4.73 35.35 8.16
CA VAL A 278 -3.83 34.92 9.23
C VAL A 278 -3.88 35.90 10.41
N LEU A 279 -3.73 37.20 10.16
CA LEU A 279 -3.60 38.20 11.22
C LEU A 279 -4.96 38.59 11.81
N ARG A 280 -5.05 38.59 13.14
CA ARG A 280 -6.23 38.96 13.93
C ARG A 280 -6.06 40.25 14.68
N HIS A 281 -4.85 40.81 14.69
CA HIS A 281 -4.52 42.09 15.32
C HIS A 281 -4.79 43.25 14.38
N HIS A 282 -4.97 44.44 14.95
CA HIS A 282 -4.84 45.65 14.16
C HIS A 282 -3.36 45.89 13.80
N ILE A 283 -3.11 46.11 12.53
CA ILE A 283 -1.76 46.17 11.97
C ILE A 283 -1.56 47.42 11.13
N GLU A 284 -0.30 47.88 11.10
CA GLU A 284 0.20 48.84 10.14
C GLU A 284 1.13 48.12 9.16
N VAL A 285 0.91 48.26 7.85
CA VAL A 285 1.82 47.75 6.83
C VAL A 285 3.01 48.70 6.74
N ILE A 286 4.21 48.20 7.05
CA ILE A 286 5.44 48.96 7.04
C ILE A 286 6.06 48.90 5.65
N GLU A 287 6.14 47.73 5.05
CA GLU A 287 6.84 47.50 3.80
C GLU A 287 6.22 46.34 3.02
N GLU A 288 6.29 46.41 1.69
CA GLU A 288 5.95 45.31 0.76
C GLU A 288 7.17 45.02 -0.11
N PHE A 289 7.51 43.76 -0.28
CA PHE A 289 8.70 43.32 -1.03
C PHE A 289 8.51 41.92 -1.62
N PRO A 290 9.26 41.53 -2.66
CA PRO A 290 9.23 40.17 -3.20
C PRO A 290 9.95 39.20 -2.26
N GLY A 291 9.58 37.93 -2.31
CA GLY A 291 10.20 36.88 -1.48
C GLY A 291 11.71 36.73 -1.70
N SER A 292 12.20 37.10 -2.89
CA SER A 292 13.63 37.13 -3.18
C SER A 292 14.43 38.01 -2.19
N ASP A 293 13.82 39.03 -1.60
CA ASP A 293 14.49 39.94 -0.63
C ASP A 293 14.59 39.29 0.78
N LEU A 294 13.86 38.21 1.04
CA LEU A 294 13.98 37.40 2.26
C LEU A 294 15.07 36.36 2.16
N VAL A 295 15.37 35.86 0.95
CA VAL A 295 16.31 34.75 0.73
C VAL A 295 17.69 35.09 1.31
N GLY A 296 18.24 34.15 2.09
CA GLY A 296 19.53 34.29 2.77
C GLY A 296 19.48 35.00 4.13
N ARG A 297 18.33 35.56 4.55
CA ARG A 297 18.20 36.05 5.93
C ARG A 297 18.24 34.92 6.92
N SER A 298 19.00 35.07 8.01
CA SER A 298 19.09 34.09 9.08
C SER A 298 18.03 34.31 10.17
N TYR A 299 17.59 33.27 10.80
CA TYR A 299 16.65 33.28 11.93
C TYR A 299 17.17 32.41 13.09
N GLU A 300 16.63 32.62 14.29
CA GLU A 300 16.97 31.85 15.48
C GLU A 300 16.27 30.46 15.41
N PRO A 301 16.98 29.34 15.74
CA PRO A 301 16.36 28.02 15.78
C PRO A 301 15.25 27.98 16.83
N LEU A 302 14.14 27.27 16.55
CA LEU A 302 13.03 27.11 17.51
C LEU A 302 13.42 26.23 18.70
N PHE A 303 14.23 25.19 18.45
CA PHE A 303 14.69 24.21 19.44
C PHE A 303 16.23 24.16 19.40
N GLU A 304 16.86 24.93 20.29
CA GLU A 304 18.32 25.03 20.33
C GLU A 304 18.96 23.67 20.65
N GLY A 305 19.88 23.22 19.80
CA GLY A 305 20.62 21.96 19.99
C GLY A 305 19.90 20.69 19.52
N ALA A 306 18.65 20.76 19.05
CA ALA A 306 17.92 19.63 18.52
C ALA A 306 18.54 19.05 17.22
N VAL A 307 19.09 19.92 16.37
CA VAL A 307 19.82 19.57 15.16
C VAL A 307 21.20 20.19 15.20
N ASP A 308 22.24 19.42 14.85
CA ASP A 308 23.60 19.93 14.71
C ASP A 308 23.75 20.62 13.35
N ARG A 309 24.23 21.84 13.36
CA ARG A 309 24.50 22.61 12.15
C ARG A 309 25.52 21.95 11.24
N GLY A 310 26.50 21.26 11.82
CA GLY A 310 27.64 20.70 11.08
C GLY A 310 28.39 21.77 10.27
N GLU A 311 28.69 21.46 9.02
CA GLU A 311 29.37 22.35 8.08
C GLU A 311 28.37 23.20 7.22
N SER A 312 27.05 23.13 7.50
CA SER A 312 26.06 23.84 6.70
C SER A 312 26.14 25.36 6.88
N GLU A 313 26.30 26.07 5.78
CA GLU A 313 26.26 27.56 5.74
C GLU A 313 24.83 28.09 5.64
N THR A 314 23.89 27.26 5.18
CA THR A 314 22.50 27.59 4.88
C THR A 314 21.52 27.21 5.98
N ALA A 315 21.96 26.52 7.03
CA ALA A 315 21.11 26.16 8.17
C ALA A 315 20.52 27.40 8.85
N TRP A 316 19.21 27.33 9.16
CA TRP A 316 18.40 28.40 9.75
C TRP A 316 18.42 29.71 8.93
N THR A 317 18.33 29.56 7.60
CA THR A 317 18.15 30.69 6.68
C THR A 317 16.85 30.55 5.87
N VAL A 318 16.43 31.66 5.30
CA VAL A 318 15.31 31.69 4.35
C VAL A 318 15.81 31.24 2.98
N LEU A 319 15.07 30.31 2.35
CA LEU A 319 15.42 29.65 1.10
C LEU A 319 14.41 29.97 0.01
N SER A 320 14.84 29.96 -1.23
CA SER A 320 13.96 30.12 -2.40
C SER A 320 13.37 28.78 -2.81
N ALA A 321 12.04 28.72 -3.00
CA ALA A 321 11.37 27.51 -3.48
C ALA A 321 10.14 27.87 -4.35
N ASP A 322 10.17 27.47 -5.62
CA ASP A 322 9.13 27.81 -6.60
C ASP A 322 7.78 27.14 -6.34
N TRP A 323 7.77 26.08 -5.53
CA TRP A 323 6.56 25.32 -5.15
C TRP A 323 5.78 25.95 -3.99
N VAL A 324 6.28 26.99 -3.33
CA VAL A 324 5.56 27.67 -2.26
C VAL A 324 4.34 28.41 -2.84
N THR A 325 3.16 28.13 -2.27
CA THR A 325 1.89 28.73 -2.69
C THR A 325 1.33 29.69 -1.65
N THR A 326 0.36 30.50 -2.07
CA THR A 326 -0.40 31.42 -1.20
C THR A 326 -1.88 31.01 -1.10
N THR A 327 -2.18 29.74 -1.31
CA THR A 327 -3.56 29.21 -1.22
C THR A 327 -3.98 28.94 0.22
N ASP A 328 -3.02 28.65 1.10
CA ASP A 328 -3.25 28.33 2.51
C ASP A 328 -2.00 28.71 3.35
N GLY A 329 -2.13 28.72 4.69
CA GLY A 329 -1.04 28.98 5.62
C GLY A 329 -0.60 30.44 5.68
N THR A 330 0.69 30.69 5.52
CA THR A 330 1.31 32.04 5.60
C THR A 330 2.10 32.42 4.35
N GLY A 331 2.20 31.52 3.36
CA GLY A 331 3.12 31.68 2.24
C GLY A 331 4.60 31.47 2.61
N VAL A 332 4.86 30.94 3.80
CA VAL A 332 6.18 30.51 4.27
C VAL A 332 6.05 29.07 4.78
N VAL A 333 6.90 28.19 4.28
CA VAL A 333 6.91 26.79 4.68
C VAL A 333 8.13 26.51 5.57
N HIS A 334 7.89 25.97 6.76
CA HIS A 334 8.97 25.48 7.59
C HIS A 334 9.56 24.20 6.98
N THR A 335 10.88 24.09 6.92
CA THR A 335 11.60 23.00 6.28
C THR A 335 12.24 22.10 7.33
N ALA A 336 11.80 20.83 7.36
CA ALA A 336 12.37 19.76 8.18
C ALA A 336 12.81 18.61 7.24
N VAL A 337 14.07 18.63 6.83
CA VAL A 337 14.67 17.83 5.74
C VAL A 337 14.31 16.34 5.81
N MET A 338 14.22 15.76 7.01
CA MET A 338 14.02 14.32 7.18
C MET A 338 12.55 13.89 7.15
N TYR A 339 11.58 14.83 7.06
CA TYR A 339 10.15 14.55 7.27
C TYR A 339 9.22 15.07 6.17
N GLY A 340 9.73 15.66 5.09
CA GLY A 340 8.97 16.13 3.93
C GLY A 340 9.73 15.88 2.62
N GLU A 341 9.03 15.40 1.57
CA GLU A 341 9.66 15.10 0.26
C GLU A 341 10.26 16.36 -0.37
N ASP A 342 9.49 17.47 -0.37
CA ASP A 342 9.96 18.74 -0.91
C ASP A 342 11.05 19.35 -0.04
N ASP A 343 10.94 19.24 1.29
CA ASP A 343 11.94 19.66 2.26
C ASP A 343 13.26 18.93 2.05
N TYR A 344 13.19 17.61 1.84
CA TYR A 344 14.35 16.76 1.58
C TYR A 344 15.06 17.17 0.28
N ASN A 345 14.30 17.32 -0.81
CA ASN A 345 14.86 17.70 -2.11
C ASN A 345 15.54 19.07 -2.04
N LEU A 346 14.85 20.06 -1.45
CA LEU A 346 15.43 21.39 -1.25
C LEU A 346 16.66 21.35 -0.34
N GLY A 347 16.56 20.60 0.78
CA GLY A 347 17.65 20.48 1.74
C GLY A 347 18.92 19.87 1.14
N MET A 348 18.78 18.84 0.30
CA MET A 348 19.92 18.23 -0.42
C MET A 348 20.51 19.18 -1.46
N GLU A 349 19.68 19.96 -2.16
CA GLU A 349 20.13 20.93 -3.15
C GLU A 349 20.96 22.05 -2.54
N VAL A 350 20.53 22.60 -1.40
CA VAL A 350 21.17 23.75 -0.78
C VAL A 350 22.11 23.42 0.40
N GLY A 351 22.26 22.13 0.74
CA GLY A 351 23.18 21.65 1.77
C GLY A 351 22.69 21.92 3.20
N LEU A 352 21.39 21.74 3.49
CA LEU A 352 20.86 21.78 4.85
C LEU A 352 21.31 20.56 5.67
N PRO A 353 21.34 20.67 7.02
CA PRO A 353 21.57 19.51 7.87
C PRO A 353 20.48 18.44 7.65
N ALA A 354 20.91 17.20 7.40
CA ALA A 354 20.04 16.04 7.25
C ALA A 354 20.19 15.14 8.48
N GLN A 355 19.54 15.50 9.56
CA GLN A 355 19.62 14.79 10.84
C GLN A 355 18.21 14.45 11.33
N HIS A 356 18.00 13.18 11.72
CA HIS A 356 16.78 12.77 12.37
C HIS A 356 16.72 13.28 13.81
N THR A 357 15.56 13.80 14.19
CA THR A 357 15.18 14.11 15.59
C THR A 357 14.20 13.08 16.15
N VAL A 358 13.79 12.11 15.32
CA VAL A 358 12.85 11.02 15.64
C VAL A 358 13.51 9.71 15.25
N ASP A 359 13.38 8.69 16.10
CA ASP A 359 13.86 7.33 15.82
C ASP A 359 12.86 6.50 15.01
N MET A 360 13.21 5.24 14.72
CA MET A 360 12.37 4.33 13.95
C MET A 360 11.10 3.90 14.69
N ASP A 361 11.06 4.03 16.03
CA ASP A 361 9.85 3.79 16.83
C ASP A 361 8.91 5.01 16.86
N GLY A 362 9.24 6.05 16.11
CA GLY A 362 8.49 7.30 16.06
C GLY A 362 8.61 8.12 17.35
N ARG A 363 9.73 7.97 18.08
CA ARG A 363 9.98 8.70 19.33
C ARG A 363 11.06 9.74 19.14
N PHE A 364 10.93 10.87 19.84
CA PHE A 364 11.99 11.86 19.84
C PHE A 364 13.29 11.27 20.39
N ILE A 365 14.38 11.48 19.66
CA ILE A 365 15.73 11.08 20.04
C ILE A 365 16.15 11.89 21.27
N VAL A 366 16.84 11.23 22.22
CA VAL A 366 17.37 11.90 23.43
C VAL A 366 18.34 13.03 23.04
N GLY A 367 18.08 14.20 23.56
CA GLY A 367 18.81 15.43 23.22
C GLY A 367 18.06 16.36 22.28
N THR A 368 16.88 15.96 21.78
CA THR A 368 16.01 16.84 20.99
C THR A 368 15.45 17.98 21.86
N HIS A 369 14.78 17.62 22.94
CA HIS A 369 14.34 18.57 23.98
C HIS A 369 13.93 17.82 25.24
N PRO A 370 14.28 18.30 26.48
CA PRO A 370 14.02 17.54 27.72
C PRO A 370 12.55 17.17 27.98
N ARG A 371 11.59 17.96 27.46
CA ARG A 371 10.15 17.67 27.59
C ARG A 371 9.64 16.69 26.52
N LEU A 372 10.41 16.40 25.45
CA LEU A 372 10.02 15.58 24.32
C LEU A 372 10.75 14.25 24.26
N ASP A 373 11.98 14.19 24.75
CA ASP A 373 12.89 13.04 24.65
C ASP A 373 12.21 11.70 24.97
N SER A 374 12.39 10.72 24.10
CA SER A 374 11.84 9.35 24.15
C SER A 374 10.30 9.24 24.12
N ARG A 375 9.58 10.33 23.89
CA ARG A 375 8.12 10.30 23.76
C ARG A 375 7.70 10.10 22.30
N TYR A 376 6.57 9.41 22.10
CA TYR A 376 6.00 9.22 20.76
C TYR A 376 5.53 10.57 20.17
N VAL A 377 5.94 10.86 18.94
CA VAL A 377 5.79 12.20 18.34
C VAL A 377 4.36 12.69 18.24
N LYS A 378 3.40 11.81 17.88
CA LYS A 378 1.98 12.18 17.75
C LYS A 378 1.30 12.46 19.10
N ASP A 379 1.90 12.07 20.22
CA ASP A 379 1.44 12.38 21.57
C ASP A 379 2.05 13.68 22.11
N CYS A 380 2.89 14.36 21.32
CA CYS A 380 3.65 15.52 21.75
C CYS A 380 3.19 16.85 21.15
N ASP A 381 2.20 16.88 20.28
CA ASP A 381 1.76 18.10 19.61
C ASP A 381 1.33 19.19 20.63
N GLU A 382 0.55 18.84 21.66
CA GLU A 382 0.16 19.76 22.74
C GLU A 382 1.38 20.27 23.52
N GLU A 383 2.33 19.39 23.85
CA GLU A 383 3.56 19.73 24.57
C GLU A 383 4.43 20.72 23.77
N ILE A 384 4.55 20.50 22.44
CA ILE A 384 5.29 21.39 21.54
C ILE A 384 4.63 22.76 21.49
N ILE A 385 3.30 22.79 21.42
CA ILE A 385 2.52 24.04 21.44
C ILE A 385 2.76 24.81 22.74
N GLU A 386 2.79 24.13 23.89
CA GLU A 386 3.11 24.75 25.17
C GLU A 386 4.54 25.31 25.21
N ILE A 387 5.53 24.55 24.72
CA ILE A 387 6.94 25.03 24.64
C ILE A 387 7.01 26.28 23.81
N LEU A 388 6.41 26.29 22.60
CA LEU A 388 6.40 27.47 21.75
C LEU A 388 5.68 28.67 22.36
N SER A 389 4.65 28.41 23.17
CA SER A 389 3.93 29.44 23.92
C SER A 389 4.79 30.03 25.04
N ASP A 390 5.47 29.18 25.82
CA ASP A 390 6.36 29.59 26.92
C ASP A 390 7.53 30.46 26.42
N ASP A 391 8.06 30.12 25.22
CA ASP A 391 9.15 30.86 24.56
C ASP A 391 8.67 32.09 23.81
N GLY A 392 7.35 32.35 23.78
CA GLY A 392 6.74 33.47 23.07
C GLY A 392 6.84 33.36 21.54
N LEU A 393 6.99 32.13 21.01
CA LEU A 393 7.11 31.82 19.59
C LEU A 393 5.78 31.40 18.95
N LEU A 394 4.80 30.99 19.74
CA LEU A 394 3.46 30.66 19.24
C LEU A 394 2.73 31.96 18.87
N TYR A 395 2.29 32.07 17.60
CA TYR A 395 1.39 33.13 17.19
C TYR A 395 -0.06 32.71 17.37
N ARG A 396 -0.43 31.48 16.90
CA ARG A 396 -1.82 31.00 16.95
C ARG A 396 -1.86 29.49 16.80
N GLU A 397 -2.80 28.87 17.51
CA GLU A 397 -3.24 27.50 17.31
C GLU A 397 -4.61 27.49 16.64
N LYS A 398 -4.87 26.50 15.77
CA LYS A 398 -6.17 26.30 15.11
C LYS A 398 -6.36 24.82 14.84
N ALA A 399 -7.52 24.25 15.19
CA ALA A 399 -7.93 22.94 14.72
C ALA A 399 -8.05 22.94 13.18
N TYR A 400 -7.50 21.90 12.56
CA TYR A 400 -7.48 21.75 11.11
C TYR A 400 -7.93 20.35 10.71
N SER A 401 -8.99 20.30 9.88
CA SER A 401 -9.50 19.03 9.34
C SER A 401 -8.86 18.76 7.99
N HIS A 402 -8.22 17.62 7.86
CA HIS A 402 -7.55 17.21 6.62
C HIS A 402 -7.48 15.69 6.48
N ASP A 403 -7.22 15.23 5.27
CA ASP A 403 -6.93 13.82 5.00
C ASP A 403 -5.50 13.48 5.44
N TYR A 404 -5.35 12.50 6.34
CA TYR A 404 -4.06 12.03 6.84
C TYR A 404 -3.86 10.54 6.55
N PRO A 405 -2.67 10.12 6.09
CA PRO A 405 -2.40 8.73 5.77
C PRO A 405 -2.23 7.87 7.03
N HIS A 406 -2.90 6.74 7.06
CA HIS A 406 -2.79 5.72 8.10
C HIS A 406 -2.34 4.40 7.50
N CYS A 407 -1.74 3.58 8.32
CA CYS A 407 -1.45 2.19 7.96
C CYS A 407 -2.75 1.45 7.64
N TRP A 408 -2.88 0.96 6.43
CA TRP A 408 -4.09 0.28 5.96
C TRP A 408 -4.40 -1.03 6.71
N ARG A 409 -3.43 -1.55 7.50
CA ARG A 409 -3.56 -2.77 8.30
C ARG A 409 -3.79 -2.53 9.79
N THR A 410 -3.05 -1.61 10.38
CA THR A 410 -3.09 -1.37 11.84
C THR A 410 -3.86 -0.12 12.21
N ASP A 411 -4.21 0.68 11.23
CA ASP A 411 -4.92 1.95 11.44
C ASP A 411 -4.10 3.03 12.16
N HIS A 412 -2.78 2.79 12.30
CA HIS A 412 -1.83 3.70 12.95
C HIS A 412 -1.45 4.84 11.98
N PRO A 413 -1.32 6.09 12.45
CA PRO A 413 -0.89 7.20 11.59
C PRO A 413 0.53 6.95 11.05
N LEU A 414 0.74 7.26 9.77
CA LEU A 414 2.05 7.15 9.15
C LEU A 414 2.87 8.42 9.42
N LEU A 415 4.18 8.25 9.52
CA LEU A 415 5.14 9.34 9.52
C LEU A 415 5.81 9.40 8.15
N TYR A 416 6.04 10.60 7.61
CA TYR A 416 6.97 10.77 6.50
C TYR A 416 8.38 10.77 7.05
N TYR A 417 9.26 9.87 6.54
CA TYR A 417 10.55 9.60 7.15
C TYR A 417 11.61 9.33 6.06
N ALA A 418 12.71 10.07 6.08
CA ALA A 418 13.80 9.89 5.13
C ALA A 418 14.59 8.62 5.46
N MET A 419 14.66 7.68 4.53
CA MET A 419 15.33 6.39 4.74
C MET A 419 15.83 5.78 3.42
N ASP A 420 16.75 4.85 3.55
CA ASP A 420 17.21 4.04 2.42
C ASP A 420 16.14 3.04 2.01
N SER A 421 15.91 2.91 0.72
CA SER A 421 15.00 1.88 0.18
C SER A 421 15.41 1.53 -1.26
N TRP A 422 14.86 0.43 -1.76
CA TRP A 422 14.97 0.04 -3.16
C TRP A 422 13.71 0.43 -3.93
N PHE A 423 13.91 0.92 -5.15
CA PHE A 423 12.85 1.45 -5.98
C PHE A 423 12.87 0.84 -7.37
N VAL A 424 11.68 0.57 -7.91
CA VAL A 424 11.49 0.36 -9.35
C VAL A 424 11.08 1.68 -9.98
N ARG A 425 11.81 2.13 -11.01
CA ARG A 425 11.63 3.41 -11.70
C ARG A 425 10.39 3.40 -12.60
N MET A 426 9.22 3.45 -11.97
CA MET A 426 7.93 3.44 -12.68
C MET A 426 7.70 4.71 -13.50
N THR A 427 8.28 5.82 -13.08
CA THR A 427 8.23 7.09 -13.82
C THR A 427 8.86 7.00 -15.21
N ALA A 428 9.87 6.13 -15.40
CA ALA A 428 10.51 5.90 -16.70
C ALA A 428 9.62 5.13 -17.69
N VAL A 429 8.66 4.36 -17.20
CA VAL A 429 7.73 3.55 -18.03
C VAL A 429 6.29 4.08 -18.02
N LYS A 430 6.08 5.28 -17.49
CA LYS A 430 4.75 5.91 -17.35
C LYS A 430 3.96 5.94 -18.65
N ASP A 431 4.57 6.35 -19.75
CA ASP A 431 3.89 6.44 -21.04
C ASP A 431 3.46 5.07 -21.56
N ARG A 432 4.27 4.03 -21.31
CA ARG A 432 3.93 2.64 -21.66
C ARG A 432 2.78 2.11 -20.79
N LEU A 433 2.77 2.43 -19.49
CA LEU A 433 1.65 2.08 -18.61
C LEU A 433 0.33 2.66 -19.10
N LEU A 434 0.34 3.93 -19.52
CA LEU A 434 -0.85 4.60 -20.09
C LEU A 434 -1.27 3.99 -21.44
N GLU A 435 -0.30 3.69 -22.31
CA GLU A 435 -0.56 3.04 -23.59
C GLU A 435 -1.19 1.66 -23.39
N PHE A 436 -0.66 0.86 -22.47
CA PHE A 436 -1.18 -0.48 -22.18
C PHE A 436 -2.53 -0.44 -21.47
N ASN A 437 -2.75 0.50 -20.55
CA ASN A 437 -4.08 0.69 -19.96
C ASN A 437 -5.15 0.98 -20.99
N ASN A 438 -4.84 1.73 -22.04
CA ASN A 438 -5.78 2.03 -23.14
C ASN A 438 -6.09 0.80 -24.02
N GLN A 439 -5.33 -0.29 -23.91
CA GLN A 439 -5.59 -1.55 -24.63
C GLN A 439 -6.46 -2.51 -23.82
N VAL A 440 -6.63 -2.26 -22.50
CA VAL A 440 -7.47 -3.08 -21.64
C VAL A 440 -8.94 -2.72 -21.82
N GLU A 441 -9.78 -3.74 -22.02
CA GLU A 441 -11.23 -3.62 -22.01
C GLU A 441 -11.74 -3.57 -20.56
N TRP A 442 -11.99 -2.37 -20.06
CA TRP A 442 -12.49 -2.15 -18.70
C TRP A 442 -14.01 -2.25 -18.66
N ALA A 443 -14.52 -2.90 -17.63
CA ALA A 443 -15.92 -2.88 -17.26
C ALA A 443 -16.06 -2.37 -15.81
N PRO A 444 -16.50 -1.10 -15.59
CA PRO A 444 -16.89 -0.13 -16.60
C PRO A 444 -15.70 0.67 -17.17
N ASP A 445 -15.83 1.21 -18.36
CA ASP A 445 -14.79 1.98 -19.08
C ASP A 445 -14.23 3.14 -18.24
N TRP A 446 -15.09 3.87 -17.53
CA TRP A 446 -14.69 5.04 -16.74
C TRP A 446 -13.71 4.72 -15.60
N VAL A 447 -13.58 3.46 -15.15
CA VAL A 447 -12.56 3.08 -14.17
C VAL A 447 -11.18 3.14 -14.81
N GLY A 448 -11.02 2.61 -16.02
CA GLY A 448 -9.75 2.62 -16.75
C GLY A 448 -9.32 4.03 -17.15
N GLU A 449 -10.23 4.84 -17.68
CA GLU A 449 -9.94 6.21 -18.12
C GLU A 449 -9.76 7.18 -16.95
N GLY A 450 -10.66 7.12 -15.96
CA GLY A 450 -10.69 8.00 -14.79
C GLY A 450 -9.78 7.52 -13.66
N ARG A 451 -10.34 6.77 -12.72
CA ARG A 451 -9.66 6.41 -11.47
C ARG A 451 -8.29 5.74 -11.66
N PHE A 452 -8.19 4.79 -12.56
CA PHE A 452 -6.94 4.07 -12.82
C PHE A 452 -6.00 4.89 -13.73
N GLY A 453 -6.53 5.47 -14.82
CA GLY A 453 -5.74 6.33 -15.71
C GLY A 453 -5.15 7.55 -15.00
N GLU A 454 -5.91 8.17 -14.08
CA GLU A 454 -5.42 9.29 -13.27
C GLU A 454 -4.27 8.86 -12.34
N TRP A 455 -4.37 7.67 -11.75
CA TRP A 455 -3.29 7.10 -10.97
C TRP A 455 -2.02 6.91 -11.79
N LEU A 456 -2.13 6.34 -13.00
CA LEU A 456 -0.98 6.13 -13.87
C LEU A 456 -0.35 7.43 -14.36
N ARG A 457 -1.16 8.50 -14.58
CA ARG A 457 -0.62 9.83 -14.93
C ARG A 457 0.25 10.42 -13.83
N ASN A 458 -0.05 10.10 -12.58
CA ASN A 458 0.64 10.58 -11.39
C ASN A 458 1.49 9.49 -10.72
N VAL A 459 1.87 8.45 -11.48
CA VAL A 459 2.65 7.33 -10.95
C VAL A 459 3.99 7.83 -10.39
N LYS A 460 4.32 7.37 -9.18
CA LYS A 460 5.62 7.54 -8.52
C LYS A 460 6.44 6.27 -8.67
N ASP A 461 7.75 6.36 -8.45
CA ASP A 461 8.61 5.20 -8.37
C ASP A 461 8.16 4.29 -7.22
N TRP A 462 8.15 2.99 -7.48
CA TRP A 462 7.64 2.00 -6.55
C TRP A 462 8.70 1.64 -5.52
N ALA A 463 8.52 2.02 -4.25
CA ALA A 463 9.34 1.53 -3.15
C ALA A 463 9.06 0.04 -2.96
N ILE A 464 10.01 -0.80 -3.36
CA ILE A 464 9.83 -2.26 -3.47
C ILE A 464 10.34 -3.02 -2.25
N SER A 465 11.27 -2.47 -1.48
CA SER A 465 11.84 -3.13 -0.30
C SER A 465 11.05 -2.85 0.98
N ARG A 466 11.03 -3.84 1.88
CA ARG A 466 10.40 -3.76 3.20
C ARG A 466 11.40 -4.22 4.27
N GLU A 467 11.42 -3.50 5.37
CA GLU A 467 12.21 -3.80 6.58
C GLU A 467 11.51 -4.90 7.41
N ARG A 468 11.26 -6.04 6.76
CA ARG A 468 10.48 -7.15 7.31
C ARG A 468 11.18 -8.49 7.12
N TYR A 469 10.56 -9.58 7.60
CA TYR A 469 11.21 -10.89 7.71
C TYR A 469 10.54 -11.97 6.85
N TRP A 470 9.19 -11.99 6.77
CA TRP A 470 8.41 -12.98 6.02
C TRP A 470 7.94 -12.43 4.68
N GLY A 471 8.58 -12.85 3.62
CA GLY A 471 8.28 -12.44 2.25
C GLY A 471 9.35 -12.90 1.27
N THR A 472 9.12 -12.68 -0.01
CA THR A 472 10.13 -12.91 -1.05
C THR A 472 11.35 -12.02 -0.78
N PRO A 473 12.54 -12.59 -0.50
CA PRO A 473 13.72 -11.77 -0.23
C PRO A 473 14.18 -10.99 -1.44
N LEU A 474 14.65 -9.77 -1.21
CA LEU A 474 15.27 -8.96 -2.27
C LEU A 474 16.54 -9.64 -2.77
N PRO A 475 16.63 -10.07 -4.05
CA PRO A 475 17.76 -10.88 -4.56
C PRO A 475 18.94 -10.01 -4.99
N VAL A 476 19.36 -9.06 -4.16
CA VAL A 476 20.48 -8.15 -4.45
C VAL A 476 21.56 -8.33 -3.41
N TRP A 477 22.77 -8.59 -3.87
CA TRP A 477 24.00 -8.64 -3.07
C TRP A 477 24.84 -7.41 -3.34
N ARG A 478 25.46 -6.88 -2.30
CA ARG A 478 26.27 -5.66 -2.37
C ARG A 478 27.59 -5.82 -1.62
N SER A 479 28.69 -5.33 -2.24
CA SER A 479 30.00 -5.23 -1.59
C SER A 479 30.15 -3.93 -0.79
N SER A 480 31.17 -3.87 0.05
CA SER A 480 31.56 -2.66 0.78
C SER A 480 31.92 -1.49 -0.14
N SER A 481 32.42 -1.77 -1.35
CA SER A 481 32.72 -0.78 -2.39
C SER A 481 31.48 -0.22 -3.08
N GLY A 482 30.28 -0.79 -2.82
CA GLY A 482 29.02 -0.40 -3.45
C GLY A 482 28.71 -1.13 -4.76
N GLN A 483 29.51 -2.12 -5.16
CA GLN A 483 29.18 -2.98 -6.31
C GLN A 483 27.96 -3.82 -5.99
N MET A 484 27.05 -4.00 -6.96
CA MET A 484 25.77 -4.69 -6.78
C MET A 484 25.61 -5.81 -7.80
N LYS A 485 25.01 -6.92 -7.37
CA LYS A 485 24.68 -8.06 -8.19
C LYS A 485 23.26 -8.52 -7.86
N CYS A 486 22.40 -8.64 -8.86
CA CYS A 486 21.04 -9.17 -8.70
C CYS A 486 21.00 -10.59 -9.24
N ILE A 487 20.48 -11.53 -8.46
CA ILE A 487 20.37 -12.95 -8.78
C ILE A 487 18.94 -13.26 -9.24
N GLY A 488 18.79 -13.94 -10.37
CA GLY A 488 17.48 -14.21 -10.98
C GLY A 488 17.05 -15.69 -10.93
N SER A 489 17.89 -16.60 -10.38
CA SER A 489 17.53 -18.02 -10.26
C SER A 489 18.36 -18.76 -9.22
N ILE A 490 17.86 -19.91 -8.77
CA ILE A 490 18.61 -20.84 -7.91
C ILE A 490 19.89 -21.30 -8.61
N SER A 491 19.80 -21.62 -9.90
CA SER A 491 20.98 -22.03 -10.70
C SER A 491 22.04 -20.94 -10.79
N GLU A 492 21.65 -19.68 -10.92
CA GLU A 492 22.58 -18.54 -10.90
C GLU A 492 23.19 -18.36 -9.49
N LEU A 493 22.39 -18.47 -8.43
CA LEU A 493 22.87 -18.42 -7.06
C LEU A 493 23.93 -19.50 -6.79
N GLN A 494 23.67 -20.73 -7.20
CA GLN A 494 24.64 -21.84 -7.09
C GLN A 494 25.96 -21.54 -7.79
N GLN A 495 25.90 -21.02 -9.00
CA GLN A 495 27.10 -20.67 -9.76
C GLN A 495 27.93 -19.58 -9.07
N GLU A 496 27.28 -18.55 -8.54
CA GLU A 496 27.96 -17.47 -7.84
C GLU A 496 28.51 -17.92 -6.47
N VAL A 497 27.81 -18.79 -5.74
CA VAL A 497 28.30 -19.42 -4.51
C VAL A 497 29.55 -20.27 -4.78
N GLU A 498 29.54 -21.07 -5.85
CA GLU A 498 30.74 -21.87 -6.24
C GLU A 498 31.93 -20.99 -6.66
N LYS A 499 31.70 -19.88 -7.33
CA LYS A 499 32.74 -18.88 -7.61
C LYS A 499 33.33 -18.30 -6.33
N ALA A 500 32.50 -17.96 -5.39
CA ALA A 500 32.90 -17.42 -4.08
C ALA A 500 33.72 -18.45 -3.28
N ARG A 501 33.26 -19.70 -3.23
CA ARG A 501 34.01 -20.81 -2.60
C ARG A 501 35.38 -21.04 -3.26
N ALA A 502 35.44 -21.00 -4.58
CA ALA A 502 36.72 -21.14 -5.32
C ALA A 502 37.71 -20.00 -5.02
N ALA A 503 37.19 -18.82 -4.63
CA ALA A 503 37.98 -17.69 -4.16
C ALA A 503 38.34 -17.75 -2.66
N GLY A 504 37.86 -18.77 -1.92
CA GLY A 504 38.14 -18.96 -0.51
C GLY A 504 37.14 -18.35 0.45
N ILE A 505 35.95 -17.93 -0.06
CA ILE A 505 34.85 -17.44 0.77
C ILE A 505 34.04 -18.65 1.25
N GLU A 506 33.88 -18.79 2.57
CA GLU A 506 33.02 -19.83 3.14
C GLU A 506 31.55 -19.57 2.82
N ASN A 507 30.84 -20.62 2.41
CA ASN A 507 29.41 -20.58 2.11
C ASN A 507 28.74 -21.91 2.52
N PRO A 508 27.45 -21.88 2.92
CA PRO A 508 26.66 -23.09 3.11
C PRO A 508 26.43 -23.80 1.77
N ASP A 509 25.97 -25.05 1.82
CA ASP A 509 25.53 -25.78 0.62
C ASP A 509 24.28 -25.11 0.03
N CYS A 510 24.26 -25.02 -1.31
CA CYS A 510 23.16 -24.45 -2.07
C CYS A 510 22.53 -25.56 -2.96
N PRO A 511 21.68 -26.45 -2.43
CA PRO A 511 21.01 -27.48 -3.19
C PRO A 511 19.94 -26.92 -4.13
N ASN A 512 19.43 -27.72 -5.07
CA ASN A 512 18.36 -27.29 -6.00
C ASN A 512 17.04 -26.92 -5.32
N ASP A 513 16.79 -27.46 -4.15
CA ASP A 513 15.61 -27.24 -3.31
C ASP A 513 15.88 -26.32 -2.11
N VAL A 514 16.94 -25.52 -2.20
CA VAL A 514 17.28 -24.53 -1.17
C VAL A 514 16.07 -23.60 -0.91
N ASP A 515 15.71 -23.41 0.35
CA ASP A 515 14.68 -22.46 0.72
C ASP A 515 15.21 -21.03 0.50
N LEU A 516 14.50 -20.27 -0.34
CA LEU A 516 14.88 -18.90 -0.69
C LEU A 516 14.48 -17.87 0.37
N HIS A 517 13.77 -18.26 1.44
CA HIS A 517 13.36 -17.32 2.49
C HIS A 517 14.50 -16.98 3.45
N ARG A 518 14.32 -15.86 4.14
CA ARG A 518 15.17 -15.49 5.27
C ARG A 518 14.96 -16.46 6.44
N PRO A 519 15.98 -16.74 7.24
CA PRO A 519 17.36 -16.24 7.14
C PRO A 519 18.27 -17.06 6.20
N ILE A 520 17.79 -18.18 5.64
CA ILE A 520 18.61 -19.13 4.87
C ILE A 520 19.34 -18.45 3.72
N VAL A 521 18.66 -17.64 2.95
CA VAL A 521 19.24 -16.92 1.81
C VAL A 521 20.27 -15.84 2.23
N ASP A 522 20.17 -15.34 3.47
CA ASP A 522 21.07 -14.32 4.01
C ASP A 522 22.49 -14.85 4.25
N ASP A 523 22.66 -16.16 4.43
CA ASP A 523 23.93 -16.83 4.70
C ASP A 523 24.83 -16.94 3.46
N PHE A 524 24.28 -16.74 2.24
CA PHE A 524 25.07 -16.81 1.01
C PHE A 524 25.87 -15.53 0.79
N VAL A 525 27.20 -15.67 0.69
CA VAL A 525 28.13 -14.59 0.40
C VAL A 525 28.67 -14.78 -1.02
N LEU A 526 28.49 -13.78 -1.87
CA LEU A 526 28.97 -13.83 -3.26
C LEU A 526 30.30 -13.10 -3.42
N LEU A 527 30.92 -13.24 -4.57
CA LEU A 527 32.17 -12.56 -4.91
C LEU A 527 31.91 -11.41 -5.87
N GLY A 528 32.33 -10.20 -5.51
CA GLY A 528 32.32 -9.03 -6.40
C GLY A 528 33.43 -9.13 -7.47
N ASP A 529 33.25 -8.38 -8.56
CA ASP A 529 34.26 -8.30 -9.62
C ASP A 529 35.56 -7.59 -9.15
N ASP A 530 35.44 -6.82 -8.05
CA ASP A 530 36.54 -6.18 -7.32
C ASP A 530 37.26 -7.13 -6.36
N GLY A 531 36.79 -8.37 -6.24
CA GLY A 531 37.33 -9.38 -5.32
C GLY A 531 36.81 -9.29 -3.88
N GLU A 532 35.94 -8.34 -3.58
CA GLU A 532 35.35 -8.17 -2.25
C GLU A 532 34.14 -9.09 -2.04
N PRO A 533 33.87 -9.54 -0.80
CA PRO A 533 32.68 -10.29 -0.47
C PRO A 533 31.43 -9.40 -0.62
N MET A 534 30.37 -9.99 -1.16
CA MET A 534 29.06 -9.34 -1.32
C MET A 534 28.06 -10.03 -0.40
N HIS A 535 27.36 -9.23 0.40
CA HIS A 535 26.28 -9.69 1.29
C HIS A 535 24.93 -9.27 0.70
N ARG A 536 23.90 -10.09 0.95
CA ARG A 536 22.54 -9.77 0.51
C ARG A 536 22.02 -8.54 1.26
N GLU A 537 21.30 -7.68 0.57
CA GLU A 537 20.55 -6.56 1.19
C GLU A 537 19.43 -7.14 2.09
N PRO A 538 19.30 -6.73 3.38
CA PRO A 538 18.49 -7.42 4.39
C PRO A 538 16.98 -7.16 4.29
N PHE A 539 16.48 -6.89 3.08
CA PHE A 539 15.09 -6.58 2.83
C PHE A 539 14.33 -7.80 2.29
N VAL A 540 13.02 -7.82 2.50
CA VAL A 540 12.07 -8.57 1.69
C VAL A 540 11.38 -7.63 0.70
N MET A 541 10.78 -8.17 -0.35
CA MET A 541 10.03 -7.37 -1.32
C MET A 541 8.61 -7.07 -0.81
N ASP A 542 8.02 -6.04 -1.34
CA ASP A 542 6.60 -5.75 -1.20
C ASP A 542 5.77 -6.95 -1.70
N CYS A 543 4.88 -7.51 -0.89
CA CYS A 543 4.05 -8.66 -1.26
C CYS A 543 3.13 -8.38 -2.47
N TRP A 544 2.87 -7.12 -2.78
CA TRP A 544 2.19 -6.73 -4.01
C TRP A 544 3.02 -7.01 -5.27
N PHE A 545 4.34 -7.12 -5.15
CA PHE A 545 5.19 -7.58 -6.24
C PHE A 545 4.96 -9.06 -6.53
N ASP A 546 4.88 -9.88 -5.48
CA ASP A 546 4.60 -11.31 -5.61
C ASP A 546 3.27 -11.53 -6.34
N SER A 547 2.18 -10.94 -5.85
CA SER A 547 0.87 -11.03 -6.50
C SER A 547 0.85 -10.40 -7.90
N GLY A 548 1.67 -9.37 -8.15
CA GLY A 548 1.89 -8.76 -9.47
C GLY A 548 2.58 -9.70 -10.47
N CYS A 549 3.35 -10.68 -10.00
CA CYS A 549 4.01 -11.71 -10.80
C CYS A 549 3.08 -12.90 -11.15
N ALA A 550 1.90 -12.99 -10.56
CA ALA A 550 1.01 -14.15 -10.67
C ALA A 550 0.68 -14.55 -12.12
N SER A 551 0.66 -13.59 -13.07
CA SER A 551 0.34 -13.85 -14.47
C SER A 551 1.34 -14.77 -15.20
N PHE A 552 2.52 -14.99 -14.64
CA PHE A 552 3.55 -15.87 -15.19
C PHE A 552 4.18 -16.80 -14.12
N ALA A 553 4.34 -16.32 -12.88
CA ALA A 553 4.92 -17.10 -11.81
C ALA A 553 4.06 -18.33 -11.43
N GLN A 554 2.74 -18.28 -11.64
CA GLN A 554 1.87 -19.44 -11.45
C GLN A 554 2.24 -20.67 -12.30
N TRP A 555 3.04 -20.49 -13.33
CA TRP A 555 3.54 -21.54 -14.21
C TRP A 555 5.05 -21.77 -14.08
N HIS A 556 5.69 -21.14 -13.08
CA HIS A 556 7.16 -21.15 -12.90
C HIS A 556 7.92 -20.66 -14.12
N HIS A 557 7.33 -19.69 -14.87
CA HIS A 557 8.03 -19.08 -16.02
C HIS A 557 9.20 -18.20 -15.53
N PRO A 558 10.36 -18.21 -16.19
CA PRO A 558 10.70 -18.89 -17.46
C PRO A 558 11.30 -20.30 -17.30
N PHE A 559 11.36 -20.85 -16.09
CA PHE A 559 12.13 -22.05 -15.81
C PHE A 559 11.41 -23.31 -16.25
N ASP A 560 10.08 -23.33 -16.09
CA ASP A 560 9.21 -24.41 -16.52
C ASP A 560 8.05 -23.88 -17.40
N ASN A 561 7.42 -24.78 -18.12
CA ASN A 561 6.18 -24.54 -18.87
C ASN A 561 6.21 -23.34 -19.85
N PRO A 562 7.29 -23.10 -20.65
CA PRO A 562 7.37 -21.92 -21.52
C PRO A 562 6.23 -21.88 -22.55
N GLU A 563 5.83 -23.01 -23.14
CA GLU A 563 4.72 -23.08 -24.10
C GLU A 563 3.38 -22.70 -23.44
N THR A 564 3.18 -23.06 -22.17
CA THR A 564 1.97 -22.68 -21.42
C THR A 564 1.89 -21.16 -21.25
N PHE A 565 3.00 -20.53 -20.87
CA PHE A 565 3.06 -19.08 -20.76
C PHE A 565 2.80 -18.40 -22.12
N GLU A 566 3.52 -18.80 -23.17
CA GLU A 566 3.39 -18.22 -24.52
C GLU A 566 1.95 -18.28 -25.07
N ASN A 567 1.23 -19.37 -24.77
CA ASN A 567 -0.16 -19.57 -25.22
C ASN A 567 -1.19 -18.85 -24.36
N ASN A 568 -0.88 -18.56 -23.09
CA ASN A 568 -1.82 -18.07 -22.10
C ASN A 568 -1.62 -16.60 -21.69
N PHE A 569 -0.53 -15.97 -22.10
CA PHE A 569 -0.25 -14.56 -21.84
C PHE A 569 -0.44 -13.69 -23.09
N PRO A 570 -1.07 -12.50 -22.99
CA PRO A 570 -1.72 -11.90 -21.82
C PRO A 570 -3.03 -12.62 -21.41
N ILE A 571 -3.32 -12.57 -20.10
CA ILE A 571 -4.52 -13.12 -19.49
C ILE A 571 -5.79 -12.56 -20.12
N ASP A 572 -6.83 -13.38 -20.34
CA ASP A 572 -8.07 -12.90 -20.96
C ASP A 572 -8.98 -12.13 -20.00
N TYR A 573 -9.02 -12.50 -18.71
CA TYR A 573 -9.99 -11.96 -17.76
C TYR A 573 -9.50 -11.97 -16.32
N ILE A 574 -9.69 -10.82 -15.65
CA ILE A 574 -9.55 -10.63 -14.21
C ILE A 574 -10.77 -9.91 -13.64
N CYS A 575 -11.07 -10.12 -12.34
CA CYS A 575 -12.21 -9.52 -11.68
C CYS A 575 -11.96 -9.36 -10.18
N GLU A 576 -11.91 -8.11 -9.70
CA GLU A 576 -11.82 -7.77 -8.27
C GLU A 576 -12.51 -6.46 -7.95
N GLY A 577 -12.49 -6.03 -6.69
CA GLY A 577 -13.04 -4.75 -6.24
C GLY A 577 -12.32 -3.53 -6.83
N VAL A 578 -13.01 -2.40 -6.90
CA VAL A 578 -12.48 -1.13 -7.46
C VAL A 578 -11.28 -0.58 -6.68
N ASP A 579 -11.11 -0.98 -5.42
CA ASP A 579 -9.94 -0.67 -4.60
C ASP A 579 -8.65 -1.23 -5.20
N GLN A 580 -8.73 -2.34 -5.96
CA GLN A 580 -7.59 -2.95 -6.65
C GLN A 580 -7.01 -2.11 -7.80
N THR A 581 -7.62 -1.00 -8.16
CA THR A 581 -6.99 0.05 -8.98
C THR A 581 -5.80 0.71 -8.28
N ARG A 582 -5.67 0.55 -6.95
CA ARG A 582 -4.53 0.94 -6.12
C ARG A 582 -3.88 -0.28 -5.44
N GLY A 583 -3.94 -1.44 -6.06
CA GLY A 583 -3.42 -2.70 -5.60
C GLY A 583 -3.15 -3.61 -6.79
N TRP A 584 -3.78 -4.76 -6.84
CA TRP A 584 -3.46 -5.84 -7.76
C TRP A 584 -3.57 -5.50 -9.25
N PHE A 585 -4.57 -4.71 -9.67
CA PHE A 585 -4.67 -4.29 -11.08
C PHE A 585 -3.46 -3.47 -11.52
N TYR A 586 -2.96 -2.59 -10.62
CA TYR A 586 -1.78 -1.80 -10.87
C TYR A 586 -0.51 -2.65 -10.88
N THR A 587 -0.31 -3.51 -9.89
CA THR A 587 0.92 -4.29 -9.78
C THR A 587 1.07 -5.31 -10.91
N LEU A 588 -0.02 -5.95 -11.34
CA LEU A 588 -0.04 -6.80 -12.55
C LEU A 588 0.42 -6.03 -13.79
N LEU A 589 -0.13 -4.83 -14.02
CA LEU A 589 0.23 -4.01 -15.18
C LEU A 589 1.66 -3.48 -15.07
N ALA A 590 2.09 -3.05 -13.87
CA ALA A 590 3.42 -2.53 -13.61
C ALA A 590 4.51 -3.57 -13.89
N VAL A 591 4.35 -4.78 -13.34
CA VAL A 591 5.29 -5.89 -13.56
C VAL A 591 5.31 -6.30 -15.02
N SER A 592 4.14 -6.48 -15.64
CA SER A 592 4.04 -6.86 -17.05
C SER A 592 4.68 -5.83 -17.98
N THR A 593 4.45 -4.53 -17.74
CA THR A 593 5.05 -3.44 -18.52
C THR A 593 6.57 -3.44 -18.41
N THR A 594 7.10 -3.59 -17.20
CA THR A 594 8.55 -3.52 -16.95
C THR A 594 9.30 -4.78 -17.43
N VAL A 595 8.69 -5.96 -17.30
CA VAL A 595 9.34 -7.25 -17.64
C VAL A 595 9.15 -7.58 -19.12
N PHE A 596 7.89 -7.54 -19.61
CA PHE A 596 7.52 -8.05 -20.95
C PHE A 596 7.21 -6.96 -21.98
N ASP A 597 7.13 -5.69 -21.59
CA ASP A 597 6.66 -4.58 -22.44
C ASP A 597 5.29 -4.88 -23.09
N SER A 598 4.35 -5.37 -22.27
CA SER A 598 3.03 -5.85 -22.70
C SER A 598 1.94 -5.56 -21.68
N ILE A 599 0.67 -5.61 -22.12
CA ILE A 599 -0.47 -5.70 -21.20
C ILE A 599 -0.38 -7.02 -20.41
N CYS A 600 -0.84 -7.01 -19.18
CA CYS A 600 -0.97 -8.24 -18.38
C CYS A 600 -2.28 -8.96 -18.66
N TYR A 601 -3.36 -8.21 -18.78
CA TYR A 601 -4.72 -8.71 -18.94
C TYR A 601 -5.48 -7.92 -20.02
N LYS A 602 -6.33 -8.64 -20.76
CA LYS A 602 -7.12 -8.05 -21.85
C LYS A 602 -8.42 -7.42 -21.36
N ARG A 603 -9.05 -8.01 -20.30
CA ARG A 603 -10.34 -7.57 -19.75
C ARG A 603 -10.29 -7.51 -18.24
N CYS A 604 -10.80 -6.42 -17.69
CA CYS A 604 -10.91 -6.21 -16.24
C CYS A 604 -12.35 -5.83 -15.86
N LEU A 605 -13.01 -6.67 -15.07
CA LEU A 605 -14.27 -6.32 -14.42
C LEU A 605 -13.97 -5.75 -13.03
N SER A 606 -14.18 -4.45 -12.87
CA SER A 606 -14.00 -3.74 -11.60
C SER A 606 -15.32 -3.69 -10.84
N LEU A 607 -15.39 -4.34 -9.70
CA LEU A 607 -16.60 -4.43 -8.88
C LEU A 607 -16.73 -3.25 -7.93
N GLY A 608 -17.96 -2.81 -7.71
CA GLY A 608 -18.30 -1.84 -6.68
C GLY A 608 -18.09 -2.39 -5.27
N LEU A 609 -17.95 -1.48 -4.30
CA LEU A 609 -17.82 -1.86 -2.89
C LEU A 609 -19.12 -2.45 -2.36
N ILE A 610 -19.02 -3.42 -1.44
CA ILE A 610 -20.17 -3.87 -0.65
C ILE A 610 -20.27 -3.05 0.63
N LEU A 611 -21.45 -2.45 0.81
CA LEU A 611 -21.81 -1.62 1.93
C LEU A 611 -22.90 -2.32 2.75
N ASP A 612 -23.10 -1.91 4.00
CA ASP A 612 -24.27 -2.34 4.77
C ASP A 612 -25.57 -1.78 4.18
N ALA A 613 -26.72 -2.14 4.75
CA ALA A 613 -28.04 -1.69 4.29
C ALA A 613 -28.20 -0.16 4.32
N GLU A 614 -27.51 0.51 5.22
CA GLU A 614 -27.48 1.98 5.38
C GLU A 614 -26.48 2.66 4.41
N GLY A 615 -25.68 1.89 3.69
CA GLY A 615 -24.69 2.41 2.74
C GLY A 615 -23.35 2.77 3.38
N LYS A 616 -23.03 2.22 4.55
CA LYS A 616 -21.74 2.41 5.22
C LYS A 616 -20.81 1.23 4.94
N LYS A 617 -19.51 1.49 4.92
CA LYS A 617 -18.47 0.44 4.79
C LYS A 617 -18.59 -0.54 5.97
N MET A 618 -18.61 -1.83 5.67
CA MET A 618 -18.61 -2.88 6.68
C MET A 618 -17.23 -2.98 7.36
N SER A 619 -17.22 -3.08 8.69
CA SER A 619 -16.00 -3.30 9.47
C SER A 619 -16.29 -4.03 10.78
N LYS A 620 -15.30 -4.78 11.30
CA LYS A 620 -15.41 -5.46 12.60
C LYS A 620 -15.65 -4.47 13.74
N SER A 621 -15.00 -3.32 13.70
CA SER A 621 -15.12 -2.28 14.72
C SER A 621 -16.52 -1.65 14.79
N ARG A 622 -17.26 -1.63 13.68
CA ARG A 622 -18.66 -1.13 13.62
C ARG A 622 -19.70 -2.21 13.92
N GLY A 623 -19.30 -3.48 13.92
CA GLY A 623 -20.23 -4.60 14.16
C GLY A 623 -21.29 -4.79 13.07
N ASN A 624 -21.06 -4.26 11.85
CA ASN A 624 -22.01 -4.30 10.73
C ASN A 624 -21.58 -5.30 9.63
N ILE A 625 -20.69 -6.23 9.95
CA ILE A 625 -20.27 -7.30 9.03
C ILE A 625 -21.40 -8.32 8.90
N VAL A 626 -21.67 -8.74 7.67
CA VAL A 626 -22.58 -9.84 7.35
C VAL A 626 -21.79 -11.11 7.16
N ASP A 627 -22.14 -12.16 7.90
CA ASP A 627 -21.59 -13.50 7.70
C ASP A 627 -22.33 -14.17 6.52
N PRO A 628 -21.63 -14.57 5.44
CA PRO A 628 -22.28 -15.26 4.32
C PRO A 628 -22.99 -16.56 4.71
N TRP A 629 -22.52 -17.26 5.75
CA TRP A 629 -23.10 -18.50 6.22
C TRP A 629 -24.52 -18.36 6.75
N ASP A 630 -24.91 -17.17 7.28
CA ASP A 630 -26.28 -16.89 7.72
C ASP A 630 -27.27 -17.05 6.56
N HIS A 631 -26.86 -16.68 5.33
CA HIS A 631 -27.69 -16.78 4.13
C HIS A 631 -27.55 -18.15 3.46
N PHE A 632 -26.34 -18.68 3.38
CA PHE A 632 -26.11 -20.01 2.80
C PHE A 632 -26.89 -21.09 3.52
N ASN A 633 -27.04 -20.98 4.84
CA ASN A 633 -27.74 -21.97 5.67
C ASN A 633 -29.25 -21.74 5.77
N ARG A 634 -29.78 -20.66 5.19
CA ARG A 634 -31.23 -20.35 5.23
C ARG A 634 -31.88 -20.29 3.86
N GLU A 635 -31.41 -19.36 3.03
CA GLU A 635 -31.95 -19.12 1.69
C GLU A 635 -31.19 -19.92 0.61
N GLY A 636 -30.03 -20.46 0.94
CA GLY A 636 -29.13 -21.16 0.02
C GLY A 636 -28.09 -20.24 -0.64
N ALA A 637 -27.01 -20.82 -1.12
CA ALA A 637 -25.95 -20.12 -1.80
C ALA A 637 -26.40 -19.56 -3.17
N ASP A 638 -27.24 -20.29 -3.89
CA ASP A 638 -27.77 -19.86 -5.19
C ASP A 638 -28.61 -18.59 -5.07
N ALA A 639 -29.45 -18.48 -4.05
CA ALA A 639 -30.25 -17.26 -3.81
C ALA A 639 -29.36 -16.06 -3.50
N THR A 640 -28.29 -16.26 -2.72
CA THR A 640 -27.31 -15.22 -2.38
C THR A 640 -26.54 -14.77 -3.64
N ARG A 641 -26.05 -15.69 -4.44
CA ARG A 641 -25.38 -15.42 -5.72
C ARG A 641 -26.29 -14.69 -6.69
N TRP A 642 -27.53 -15.14 -6.83
CA TRP A 642 -28.51 -14.51 -7.72
C TRP A 642 -28.81 -13.07 -7.28
N TYR A 643 -28.99 -12.84 -5.97
CA TYR A 643 -29.17 -11.51 -5.43
C TYR A 643 -28.00 -10.58 -5.80
N MET A 644 -26.76 -11.03 -5.62
CA MET A 644 -25.56 -10.24 -5.93
C MET A 644 -25.48 -9.84 -7.40
N VAL A 645 -25.90 -10.73 -8.31
CA VAL A 645 -25.86 -10.46 -9.77
C VAL A 645 -27.01 -9.57 -10.22
N THR A 646 -28.16 -9.61 -9.53
CA THR A 646 -29.38 -8.94 -9.98
C THR A 646 -29.73 -7.67 -9.22
N ALA A 647 -29.07 -7.39 -8.10
CA ALA A 647 -29.35 -6.21 -7.27
C ALA A 647 -28.90 -4.88 -7.90
N GLY A 648 -28.00 -4.91 -8.90
CA GLY A 648 -27.52 -3.73 -9.62
C GLY A 648 -26.44 -4.07 -10.64
N ALA A 649 -25.90 -3.04 -11.27
CA ALA A 649 -24.71 -3.23 -12.11
C ALA A 649 -23.49 -3.58 -11.23
N PRO A 650 -22.60 -4.50 -11.68
CA PRO A 650 -21.52 -5.03 -10.85
C PRO A 650 -20.54 -3.96 -10.33
N TRP A 651 -20.37 -2.89 -11.07
CA TRP A 651 -19.47 -1.78 -10.71
C TRP A 651 -20.08 -0.72 -9.79
N ASN A 652 -21.39 -0.79 -9.52
CA ASN A 652 -22.03 0.10 -8.57
C ASN A 652 -21.84 -0.43 -7.13
N PRO A 653 -21.70 0.46 -6.13
CA PRO A 653 -21.71 0.02 -4.74
C PRO A 653 -23.00 -0.75 -4.42
N LEU A 654 -22.86 -1.97 -3.90
CA LEU A 654 -23.99 -2.80 -3.50
C LEU A 654 -24.29 -2.58 -2.02
N LYS A 655 -25.46 -1.99 -1.73
CA LYS A 655 -26.00 -1.99 -0.37
C LYS A 655 -26.59 -3.37 -0.08
N PHE A 656 -25.85 -4.16 0.69
CA PHE A 656 -26.27 -5.52 1.00
C PHE A 656 -27.41 -5.50 2.01
N ASP A 657 -28.60 -5.90 1.54
CA ASP A 657 -29.79 -6.07 2.37
C ASP A 657 -30.09 -7.57 2.55
N PRO A 658 -29.99 -8.10 3.79
CA PRO A 658 -30.39 -9.47 4.08
C PRO A 658 -31.82 -9.84 3.63
N ASN A 659 -32.76 -8.89 3.66
CA ASN A 659 -34.10 -9.12 3.16
C ASN A 659 -34.15 -9.27 1.63
N GLY A 660 -33.25 -8.61 0.90
CA GLY A 660 -33.14 -8.74 -0.54
C GLY A 660 -32.78 -10.17 -0.99
N VAL A 661 -31.94 -10.87 -0.24
CA VAL A 661 -31.64 -12.30 -0.48
C VAL A 661 -32.92 -13.15 -0.29
N ARG A 662 -33.65 -12.89 0.79
CA ARG A 662 -34.92 -13.58 1.09
C ARG A 662 -35.98 -13.34 0.04
N GLU A 663 -36.10 -12.09 -0.42
CA GLU A 663 -37.03 -11.74 -1.51
C GLU A 663 -36.64 -12.43 -2.81
N THR A 664 -35.36 -12.48 -3.11
CA THR A 664 -34.81 -13.18 -4.29
C THR A 664 -35.16 -14.66 -4.24
N TYR A 665 -34.95 -15.32 -3.11
CA TYR A 665 -35.37 -16.70 -2.91
C TYR A 665 -36.88 -16.87 -3.16
N ALA A 666 -37.72 -16.03 -2.59
CA ALA A 666 -39.16 -16.12 -2.72
C ALA A 666 -39.65 -15.84 -4.16
N LYS A 667 -39.13 -14.79 -4.79
CA LYS A 667 -39.58 -14.37 -6.13
C LYS A 667 -39.04 -15.22 -7.27
N MET A 668 -37.82 -15.70 -7.18
CA MET A 668 -37.18 -16.47 -8.23
C MET A 668 -37.25 -17.98 -7.96
N PHE A 669 -36.65 -18.47 -6.89
CA PHE A 669 -36.45 -19.90 -6.67
C PHE A 669 -37.73 -20.63 -6.28
N LEU A 670 -38.54 -20.08 -5.37
CA LEU A 670 -39.84 -20.67 -5.05
C LEU A 670 -40.82 -20.63 -6.24
N THR A 671 -40.79 -19.58 -7.04
CA THR A 671 -41.61 -19.47 -8.24
C THR A 671 -41.22 -20.52 -9.25
N LEU A 672 -39.93 -20.65 -9.55
CA LEU A 672 -39.41 -21.68 -10.46
C LEU A 672 -39.76 -23.10 -9.98
N TRP A 673 -39.57 -23.35 -8.67
CA TRP A 673 -39.89 -24.64 -8.06
C TRP A 673 -41.40 -24.95 -8.13
N ASN A 674 -42.25 -23.97 -7.90
CA ASN A 674 -43.71 -24.13 -8.00
C ASN A 674 -44.13 -24.40 -9.45
N CYS A 675 -43.53 -23.76 -10.45
CA CYS A 675 -43.73 -24.06 -11.86
C CYS A 675 -43.33 -25.50 -12.17
N TYR A 676 -42.17 -25.95 -11.69
CA TYR A 676 -41.73 -27.34 -11.84
C TYR A 676 -42.68 -28.31 -11.18
N ARG A 677 -43.11 -28.07 -9.94
CA ARG A 677 -44.07 -28.92 -9.21
C ARG A 677 -45.44 -29.01 -9.93
N PHE A 678 -45.87 -27.93 -10.56
CA PHE A 678 -47.11 -27.93 -11.32
C PHE A 678 -47.00 -28.77 -12.58
N TYR A 679 -45.81 -28.80 -13.18
CA TYR A 679 -45.57 -29.53 -14.44
C TYR A 679 -45.19 -31.02 -14.23
N ALA A 680 -44.50 -31.33 -13.16
CA ALA A 680 -44.10 -32.71 -12.79
C ALA A 680 -45.20 -33.45 -12.03
#